data_8dd3992df4eaf8d8085e9c196885f5f7
#
_entry.id   8dd3992df4eaf8d8085e9c196885f5f7
#
_cell.length_a   1.000
_cell.length_b   1.000
_cell.length_c   1.000
_cell.angle_alpha   90.00
_cell.angle_beta   90.00
_cell.angle_gamma   90.00
#
_symmetry.space_group_name_H-M   'P 1'
#
loop_
_entity.id
_entity.type
_entity.pdbx_description
1 polymer ?
#
loop_
_entity_poly.entity_id
_entity_poly.type
_entity_poly.pdbx_seq_one_letter_code
_entity_poly.pdbx_strand_id
1 'polypeptide(L)'
;MLPSALALSLNKRRALPPAIALACVIFVYIFGISSLKSEPVSFDEIETLKHTITRWAEYTYTIPETINSVSERSVEHGPLYFVALNIWQRLAGYDLFSSRLLSVFFAILVVAAVYRLADLTRDREIACAAVIAIACLAYFNYYAHVTRFYALLLLMVSWLLWSYWRVISADGPVRGLRWLSLFAATALIVYVNYFGFIIIAALGFYHLLFARKDRRWLRVSLLMPCACLLFAAWLPVALRGFERSQDALDASRLSLVESLDAILSIYANGIWLLPLLAFGALLWRRKRAGPETYLLFLTGAALLLLFVMNEATTIMVARRMRYTIVLTVPFCCFLAIGLTRLPAWSWLRYLLLAVWIAASFAYFNSEDFLVYTNRREIDHDQVPHYQEFLYEADSLPGTQLPILSLHQNALVNDYEILAYYRARLPEWADVTHAGYNGQDQLIFQSKTLPFRTQKAIVDSANGLWLLHNPQQTDLQALAYYRDWFSQHYRSCGNWVEKPNAVISFYLKHEIPCQLITAAQPFALDYDNGTRLGNFLLEQRDEALTVYLWWRHAIDKQYSYSLQLFDGAGNKAAQVDSVISDDPLDSSHLDLAGLPAGDYVLKLIVYDFETLVGQAGAVLADGLRFERDFALHSFRLGA
;
A
#
# COMPACT_ATOMS: atom_id res chain seq x y z
N MET A 1 57.92 4.78 -22.49
CA MET A 1 56.62 5.42 -22.19
C MET A 1 55.46 4.39 -22.20
N LEU A 2 55.46 3.37 -21.32
CA LEU A 2 54.41 2.35 -21.22
C LEU A 2 53.82 2.16 -19.79
N PRO A 3 54.03 3.05 -18.79
CA PRO A 3 53.42 2.89 -17.47
C PRO A 3 52.01 3.46 -17.34
N SER A 4 51.61 4.45 -18.18
CA SER A 4 50.30 5.15 -18.01
C SER A 4 49.08 4.34 -18.46
N ALA A 5 49.21 3.55 -19.52
CA ALA A 5 48.09 2.72 -20.02
C ALA A 5 47.78 1.54 -19.07
N LEU A 6 48.83 0.94 -18.47
CA LEU A 6 48.67 -0.15 -17.49
C LEU A 6 48.08 0.37 -16.17
N ALA A 7 48.50 1.54 -15.72
CA ALA A 7 47.94 2.19 -14.53
C ALA A 7 46.47 2.63 -14.73
N LEU A 8 46.11 3.12 -15.90
CA LEU A 8 44.72 3.45 -16.27
C LEU A 8 43.86 2.18 -16.39
N SER A 9 44.37 1.08 -16.94
CA SER A 9 43.63 -0.20 -17.02
C SER A 9 43.43 -0.84 -15.65
N LEU A 10 44.44 -0.75 -14.75
CA LEU A 10 44.35 -1.25 -13.37
C LEU A 10 43.39 -0.40 -12.52
N ASN A 11 43.35 0.94 -12.73
CA ASN A 11 42.40 1.82 -12.08
C ASN A 11 40.96 1.59 -12.56
N LYS A 12 40.75 1.38 -13.88
CA LYS A 12 39.43 1.02 -14.43
C LYS A 12 38.93 -0.33 -13.89
N ARG A 13 39.80 -1.35 -13.77
CA ARG A 13 39.44 -2.65 -13.18
C ARG A 13 39.16 -2.58 -11.67
N ARG A 14 39.71 -1.60 -10.95
CA ARG A 14 39.43 -1.39 -9.51
C ARG A 14 38.11 -0.63 -9.28
N ALA A 15 37.71 0.25 -10.17
CA ALA A 15 36.50 1.06 -10.04
C ALA A 15 35.20 0.36 -10.49
N LEU A 16 35.30 -0.67 -11.34
CA LEU A 16 34.13 -1.33 -11.93
C LEU A 16 33.18 -1.99 -10.91
N PRO A 17 33.66 -2.77 -9.90
CA PRO A 17 32.75 -3.41 -8.94
C PRO A 17 31.94 -2.43 -8.08
N PRO A 18 32.52 -1.34 -7.52
CA PRO A 18 31.72 -0.32 -6.83
C PRO A 18 30.72 0.39 -7.75
N ALA A 19 31.06 0.59 -9.03
CA ALA A 19 30.16 1.20 -9.99
C ALA A 19 28.94 0.31 -10.29
N ILE A 20 29.12 -1.00 -10.41
CA ILE A 20 28.03 -1.96 -10.55
C ILE A 20 27.15 -1.95 -9.29
N ALA A 21 27.74 -1.95 -8.10
CA ALA A 21 26.99 -1.88 -6.85
C ALA A 21 26.17 -0.58 -6.77
N LEU A 22 26.76 0.56 -7.16
CA LEU A 22 26.04 1.84 -7.23
C LEU A 22 24.90 1.81 -8.26
N ALA A 23 25.15 1.24 -9.44
CA ALA A 23 24.10 1.09 -10.45
C ALA A 23 22.93 0.24 -9.95
N CYS A 24 23.19 -0.85 -9.23
CA CYS A 24 22.15 -1.68 -8.61
C CYS A 24 21.40 -0.93 -7.49
N VAL A 25 22.10 -0.13 -6.68
CA VAL A 25 21.46 0.75 -5.68
C VAL A 25 20.53 1.76 -6.35
N ILE A 26 20.99 2.42 -7.41
CA ILE A 26 20.18 3.38 -8.18
C ILE A 26 18.97 2.68 -8.82
N PHE A 27 19.16 1.49 -9.39
CA PHE A 27 18.07 0.71 -9.97
C PHE A 27 16.98 0.38 -8.94
N VAL A 28 17.35 -0.16 -7.76
CA VAL A 28 16.41 -0.49 -6.69
C VAL A 28 15.71 0.77 -6.16
N TYR A 29 16.42 1.89 -6.07
CA TYR A 29 15.84 3.17 -5.68
C TYR A 29 14.80 3.67 -6.69
N ILE A 30 15.14 3.70 -8.00
CA ILE A 30 14.23 4.16 -9.04
C ILE A 30 13.01 3.22 -9.12
N PHE A 31 13.23 1.91 -9.13
CA PHE A 31 12.15 0.92 -9.15
C PHE A 31 11.24 1.07 -7.92
N GLY A 32 11.82 1.17 -6.73
CA GLY A 32 11.07 1.36 -5.50
C GLY A 32 10.21 2.64 -5.54
N ILE A 33 10.80 3.78 -5.93
CA ILE A 33 10.06 5.06 -5.99
C ILE A 33 8.95 5.04 -7.03
N SER A 34 9.17 4.44 -8.20
CA SER A 34 8.15 4.39 -9.26
C SER A 34 6.89 3.66 -8.81
N SER A 35 7.02 2.69 -7.91
CA SER A 35 5.91 1.89 -7.38
C SER A 35 5.19 2.54 -6.19
N LEU A 36 5.77 3.54 -5.51
CA LEU A 36 5.24 4.06 -4.24
C LEU A 36 3.85 4.69 -4.34
N LYS A 37 3.52 5.31 -5.48
CA LYS A 37 2.23 5.97 -5.71
C LYS A 37 1.26 5.13 -6.52
N SER A 38 1.77 4.27 -7.40
CA SER A 38 0.97 3.52 -8.36
C SER A 38 0.37 2.23 -7.77
N GLU A 39 0.99 1.67 -6.73
CA GLU A 39 0.45 0.47 -6.10
C GLU A 39 -0.54 0.82 -4.99
N PRO A 40 -1.71 0.15 -4.97
CA PRO A 40 -2.69 0.34 -3.91
C PRO A 40 -2.11 -0.05 -2.55
N VAL A 41 -2.70 0.48 -1.47
CA VAL A 41 -2.31 0.08 -0.12
C VAL A 41 -2.79 -1.34 0.15
N SER A 42 -1.90 -2.20 0.62
CA SER A 42 -2.26 -3.55 1.03
C SER A 42 -2.83 -3.56 2.45
N PHE A 43 -3.65 -4.58 2.76
CA PHE A 43 -4.13 -4.80 4.13
C PHE A 43 -2.98 -4.91 5.14
N ASP A 44 -1.92 -5.61 4.79
CA ASP A 44 -0.71 -5.75 5.62
C ASP A 44 -0.06 -4.38 5.94
N GLU A 45 -0.07 -3.43 5.01
CA GLU A 45 0.44 -2.08 5.24
C GLU A 45 -0.46 -1.29 6.17
N ILE A 46 -1.78 -1.41 6.00
CA ILE A 46 -2.76 -0.78 6.88
C ILE A 46 -2.60 -1.28 8.31
N GLU A 47 -2.49 -2.60 8.51
CA GLU A 47 -2.21 -3.17 9.81
C GLU A 47 -0.92 -2.63 10.42
N THR A 48 0.10 -2.36 9.59
CA THR A 48 1.34 -1.73 10.07
C THR A 48 1.12 -0.27 10.48
N LEU A 49 0.42 0.51 9.66
CA LEU A 49 0.17 1.93 9.92
C LEU A 49 -0.67 2.17 11.18
N LYS A 50 -1.61 1.29 11.50
CA LYS A 50 -2.42 1.34 12.72
C LYS A 50 -1.61 1.31 14.02
N HIS A 51 -0.35 0.87 13.98
CA HIS A 51 0.52 0.86 15.15
C HIS A 51 1.26 2.17 15.38
N THR A 52 1.23 3.07 14.40
CA THR A 52 1.97 4.34 14.48
C THR A 52 1.05 5.55 14.49
N ILE A 53 -0.17 5.42 13.94
CA ILE A 53 -1.16 6.49 13.84
C ILE A 53 -2.55 5.97 14.22
N THR A 54 -3.34 6.80 14.91
CA THR A 54 -4.78 6.53 15.16
C THR A 54 -5.64 7.31 14.20
N ARG A 55 -6.84 6.79 13.95
CA ARG A 55 -7.85 7.45 13.09
C ARG A 55 -7.22 8.08 11.85
N TRP A 56 -6.22 7.36 11.30
CA TRP A 56 -5.59 7.70 10.02
C TRP A 56 -4.97 9.10 9.95
N ALA A 57 -4.25 9.50 11.00
CA ALA A 57 -3.46 10.71 11.12
C ALA A 57 -4.05 11.83 11.99
N GLU A 58 -5.16 11.64 12.66
CA GLU A 58 -5.63 12.60 13.67
C GLU A 58 -4.72 12.62 14.90
N TYR A 59 -4.14 11.48 15.24
CA TYR A 59 -3.22 11.35 16.37
C TYR A 59 -2.08 10.41 16.05
N THR A 60 -0.86 10.80 16.40
CA THR A 60 0.35 9.99 16.27
C THR A 60 0.69 9.35 17.59
N TYR A 61 0.84 8.02 17.60
CA TYR A 61 1.28 7.32 18.79
C TYR A 61 2.67 7.77 19.26
N THR A 62 2.87 7.85 20.55
CA THR A 62 4.20 7.89 21.14
C THR A 62 4.93 6.57 20.94
N ILE A 63 6.24 6.53 21.14
CA ILE A 63 7.01 5.27 21.02
C ILE A 63 6.49 4.19 21.99
N PRO A 64 6.20 4.47 23.29
CA PRO A 64 5.58 3.48 24.18
C PRO A 64 4.22 2.98 23.68
N GLU A 65 3.35 3.87 23.19
CA GLU A 65 2.04 3.48 22.64
C GLU A 65 2.19 2.61 21.38
N THR A 66 3.15 2.91 20.50
CA THR A 66 3.49 2.05 19.36
C THR A 66 3.90 0.65 19.82
N ILE A 67 4.80 0.55 20.82
CA ILE A 67 5.23 -0.73 21.36
C ILE A 67 4.05 -1.49 21.99
N ASN A 68 3.21 -0.83 22.76
CA ASN A 68 2.01 -1.43 23.35
C ASN A 68 1.02 -1.90 22.28
N SER A 69 0.76 -1.07 21.29
CA SER A 69 -0.12 -1.43 20.17
C SER A 69 0.35 -2.69 19.44
N VAL A 70 1.65 -2.81 19.16
CA VAL A 70 2.23 -4.02 18.55
C VAL A 70 2.09 -5.22 19.49
N SER A 71 2.37 -5.04 20.78
CA SER A 71 2.28 -6.13 21.77
C SER A 71 0.88 -6.68 21.98
N GLU A 72 -0.17 -5.92 21.65
CA GLU A 72 -1.57 -6.31 21.81
C GLU A 72 -2.19 -6.84 20.51
N ARG A 73 -1.88 -6.21 19.37
CA ARG A 73 -2.58 -6.42 18.11
C ARG A 73 -1.79 -7.24 17.08
N SER A 74 -0.45 -7.10 17.06
CA SER A 74 0.44 -7.79 16.10
C SER A 74 1.52 -8.57 16.83
N VAL A 75 1.09 -9.48 17.71
CA VAL A 75 1.94 -10.30 18.59
C VAL A 75 2.92 -11.21 17.84
N GLU A 76 2.70 -11.45 16.55
CA GLU A 76 3.55 -12.22 15.65
C GLU A 76 4.78 -11.44 15.15
N HIS A 77 4.91 -10.17 15.52
CA HIS A 77 6.00 -9.29 15.07
C HIS A 77 6.80 -8.70 16.24
N GLY A 78 8.07 -8.39 15.98
CA GLY A 78 8.86 -7.56 16.87
C GLY A 78 8.55 -6.06 16.68
N PRO A 79 8.75 -5.21 17.69
CA PRO A 79 8.37 -3.80 17.65
C PRO A 79 9.32 -2.89 16.87
N LEU A 80 10.53 -3.36 16.51
CA LEU A 80 11.61 -2.48 16.05
C LEU A 80 11.26 -1.75 14.74
N TYR A 81 10.62 -2.42 13.78
CA TYR A 81 10.21 -1.78 12.53
C TYR A 81 9.16 -0.69 12.77
N PHE A 82 8.17 -0.98 13.61
CA PHE A 82 7.10 -0.03 13.91
C PHE A 82 7.61 1.21 14.64
N VAL A 83 8.57 1.04 15.55
CA VAL A 83 9.26 2.16 16.21
C VAL A 83 10.05 3.00 15.20
N ALA A 84 10.79 2.33 14.30
CA ALA A 84 11.52 3.02 13.24
C ALA A 84 10.57 3.79 12.30
N LEU A 85 9.43 3.19 11.95
CA LEU A 85 8.40 3.81 11.14
C LEU A 85 7.77 5.03 11.84
N ASN A 86 7.44 4.91 13.13
CA ASN A 86 6.90 6.02 13.91
C ASN A 86 7.86 7.22 13.95
N ILE A 87 9.15 6.96 14.19
CA ILE A 87 10.17 8.01 14.18
C ILE A 87 10.29 8.64 12.78
N TRP A 88 10.31 7.80 11.74
CA TRP A 88 10.39 8.26 10.35
C TRP A 88 9.20 9.12 9.94
N GLN A 89 7.98 8.71 10.27
CA GLN A 89 6.76 9.43 9.95
C GLN A 89 6.72 10.81 10.60
N ARG A 90 7.27 10.97 11.81
CA ARG A 90 7.40 12.29 12.47
C ARG A 90 8.34 13.22 11.73
N LEU A 91 9.31 12.68 10.95
CA LEU A 91 10.29 13.46 10.20
C LEU A 91 9.86 13.72 8.76
N ALA A 92 9.24 12.74 8.11
CA ALA A 92 8.98 12.72 6.67
C ALA A 92 7.50 12.83 6.29
N GLY A 93 6.58 12.78 7.28
CA GLY A 93 5.14 12.80 7.05
C GLY A 93 4.51 11.40 7.15
N TYR A 94 3.17 11.40 7.23
CA TYR A 94 2.36 10.20 7.55
C TYR A 94 1.68 9.59 6.31
N ASP A 95 1.88 10.16 5.13
CA ASP A 95 1.31 9.64 3.90
C ASP A 95 1.95 8.30 3.51
N LEU A 96 1.27 7.58 2.60
CA LEU A 96 1.71 6.26 2.16
C LEU A 96 3.07 6.31 1.44
N PHE A 97 3.29 7.34 0.63
CA PHE A 97 4.55 7.51 -0.08
C PHE A 97 5.71 7.64 0.89
N SER A 98 5.60 8.53 1.88
CA SER A 98 6.62 8.73 2.92
C SER A 98 6.84 7.45 3.74
N SER A 99 5.76 6.76 4.12
CA SER A 99 5.86 5.51 4.89
C SER A 99 6.58 4.39 4.14
N ARG A 100 6.26 4.21 2.84
CA ARG A 100 6.94 3.24 1.96
C ARG A 100 8.39 3.58 1.69
N LEU A 101 8.72 4.88 1.61
CA LEU A 101 10.06 5.36 1.34
C LEU A 101 11.09 4.88 2.39
N LEU A 102 10.67 4.69 3.65
CA LEU A 102 11.53 4.08 4.67
C LEU A 102 11.99 2.67 4.28
N SER A 103 11.08 1.85 3.75
CA SER A 103 11.41 0.50 3.29
C SER A 103 12.35 0.53 2.09
N VAL A 104 12.18 1.46 1.16
CA VAL A 104 13.10 1.69 0.03
C VAL A 104 14.50 2.06 0.54
N PHE A 105 14.61 2.91 1.55
CA PHE A 105 15.93 3.23 2.15
C PHE A 105 16.59 2.01 2.78
N PHE A 106 15.84 1.17 3.47
CA PHE A 106 16.40 -0.09 3.97
C PHE A 106 16.80 -1.01 2.81
N ALA A 107 16.02 -1.08 1.73
CA ALA A 107 16.34 -1.94 0.59
C ALA A 107 17.64 -1.53 -0.12
N ILE A 108 17.88 -0.25 -0.35
CA ILE A 108 19.16 0.20 -0.93
C ILE A 108 20.35 -0.10 0.01
N LEU A 109 20.15 -0.02 1.32
CA LEU A 109 21.16 -0.43 2.29
C LEU A 109 21.39 -1.95 2.27
N VAL A 110 20.37 -2.77 2.01
CA VAL A 110 20.51 -4.22 1.81
C VAL A 110 21.41 -4.50 0.62
N VAL A 111 21.20 -3.84 -0.53
CA VAL A 111 22.05 -4.01 -1.72
C VAL A 111 23.52 -3.71 -1.39
N ALA A 112 23.80 -2.61 -0.70
CA ALA A 112 25.13 -2.24 -0.26
C ALA A 112 25.72 -3.24 0.76
N ALA A 113 24.89 -3.76 1.68
CA ALA A 113 25.31 -4.74 2.68
C ALA A 113 25.62 -6.11 2.05
N VAL A 114 24.83 -6.54 1.04
CA VAL A 114 25.10 -7.77 0.28
C VAL A 114 26.42 -7.67 -0.49
N TYR A 115 26.71 -6.50 -1.10
CA TYR A 115 28.02 -6.27 -1.70
C TYR A 115 29.15 -6.51 -0.68
N ARG A 116 29.05 -5.90 0.51
CA ARG A 116 30.04 -6.05 1.58
C ARG A 116 30.13 -7.48 2.11
N LEU A 117 29.02 -8.20 2.17
CA LEU A 117 28.98 -9.59 2.60
C LEU A 117 29.66 -10.50 1.57
N ALA A 118 29.35 -10.34 0.29
CA ALA A 118 29.96 -11.13 -0.79
C ALA A 118 31.45 -10.81 -0.99
N ASP A 119 31.85 -9.56 -0.78
CA ASP A 119 33.26 -9.12 -0.84
C ASP A 119 34.16 -9.79 0.23
N LEU A 120 33.58 -10.46 1.26
CA LEU A 120 34.30 -11.31 2.18
C LEU A 120 35.05 -12.46 1.48
N THR A 121 34.54 -12.92 0.34
CA THR A 121 35.21 -13.94 -0.51
C THR A 121 36.45 -13.42 -1.19
N ARG A 122 36.71 -12.11 -1.18
CA ARG A 122 37.78 -11.42 -1.91
C ARG A 122 37.72 -11.66 -3.44
N ASP A 123 36.58 -12.13 -3.93
CA ASP A 123 36.31 -12.35 -5.34
C ASP A 123 35.30 -11.30 -5.82
N ARG A 124 35.76 -10.41 -6.69
CA ARG A 124 34.93 -9.29 -7.18
C ARG A 124 33.81 -9.73 -8.09
N GLU A 125 33.99 -10.83 -8.83
CA GLU A 125 32.95 -11.38 -9.68
C GLU A 125 31.80 -11.90 -8.80
N ILE A 126 32.10 -12.56 -7.70
CA ILE A 126 31.10 -13.00 -6.72
C ILE A 126 30.37 -11.79 -6.13
N ALA A 127 31.09 -10.75 -5.73
CA ALA A 127 30.47 -9.56 -5.16
C ALA A 127 29.53 -8.86 -6.15
N CYS A 128 29.95 -8.69 -7.42
CA CYS A 128 29.10 -8.13 -8.47
C CYS A 128 27.89 -9.02 -8.79
N ALA A 129 28.10 -10.32 -8.92
CA ALA A 129 27.00 -11.26 -9.19
C ALA A 129 25.98 -11.29 -8.06
N ALA A 130 26.41 -11.23 -6.79
CA ALA A 130 25.51 -11.20 -5.64
C ALA A 130 24.63 -9.94 -5.60
N VAL A 131 25.22 -8.79 -5.92
CA VAL A 131 24.49 -7.51 -5.98
C VAL A 131 23.49 -7.49 -7.14
N ILE A 132 23.87 -7.99 -8.31
CA ILE A 132 22.94 -8.13 -9.44
C ILE A 132 21.84 -9.15 -9.09
N ALA A 133 22.22 -10.27 -8.46
CA ALA A 133 21.25 -11.29 -8.07
C ALA A 133 20.15 -10.74 -7.16
N ILE A 134 20.50 -9.96 -6.13
CA ILE A 134 19.50 -9.40 -5.22
C ILE A 134 18.76 -8.21 -5.84
N ALA A 135 19.43 -7.31 -6.53
CA ALA A 135 18.80 -6.13 -7.13
C ALA A 135 17.80 -6.50 -8.24
N CYS A 136 18.05 -7.62 -8.95
CA CYS A 136 17.17 -8.16 -9.99
C CYS A 136 16.43 -9.41 -9.52
N LEU A 137 16.11 -9.54 -8.23
CA LEU A 137 15.20 -10.55 -7.72
C LEU A 137 13.81 -9.93 -7.59
N ALA A 138 12.83 -10.42 -8.35
CA ALA A 138 11.46 -9.91 -8.34
C ALA A 138 10.86 -9.88 -6.93
N TYR A 139 11.07 -10.96 -6.18
CA TYR A 139 10.62 -11.11 -4.81
C TYR A 139 11.19 -10.05 -3.85
N PHE A 140 12.48 -9.73 -3.97
CA PHE A 140 13.09 -8.65 -3.20
C PHE A 140 12.52 -7.29 -3.57
N ASN A 141 12.40 -7.01 -4.87
CA ASN A 141 11.90 -5.72 -5.37
C ASN A 141 10.46 -5.45 -4.92
N TYR A 142 9.60 -6.48 -4.90
CA TYR A 142 8.24 -6.35 -4.39
C TYR A 142 8.21 -5.95 -2.92
N TYR A 143 8.97 -6.65 -2.04
CA TYR A 143 8.98 -6.33 -0.62
C TYR A 143 9.87 -5.14 -0.24
N ALA A 144 10.64 -4.60 -1.18
CA ALA A 144 11.51 -3.45 -0.96
C ALA A 144 10.75 -2.14 -0.72
N HIS A 145 9.54 -2.00 -1.25
CA HIS A 145 8.74 -0.78 -1.16
C HIS A 145 7.47 -0.91 -0.31
N VAL A 146 7.15 -2.08 0.19
CA VAL A 146 5.99 -2.29 1.06
C VAL A 146 6.28 -1.74 2.47
N THR A 147 5.32 -1.05 3.10
CA THR A 147 5.45 -0.52 4.48
C THR A 147 5.40 -1.66 5.49
N ARG A 148 6.43 -2.52 5.47
CA ARG A 148 6.57 -3.71 6.33
C ARG A 148 8.03 -3.95 6.70
N PHE A 149 8.26 -4.78 7.69
CA PHE A 149 9.57 -5.08 8.26
C PHE A 149 10.56 -5.80 7.31
N TYR A 150 10.16 -6.22 6.12
CA TYR A 150 10.94 -7.12 5.26
C TYR A 150 12.32 -6.57 4.88
N ALA A 151 12.39 -5.35 4.37
CA ALA A 151 13.66 -4.75 3.98
C ALA A 151 14.60 -4.54 5.18
N LEU A 152 14.06 -4.13 6.34
CA LEU A 152 14.84 -4.00 7.57
C LEU A 152 15.35 -5.37 8.06
N LEU A 153 14.54 -6.43 7.97
CA LEU A 153 14.96 -7.78 8.33
C LEU A 153 16.15 -8.25 7.47
N LEU A 154 16.06 -8.04 6.15
CA LEU A 154 17.16 -8.39 5.24
C LEU A 154 18.44 -7.61 5.52
N LEU A 155 18.31 -6.34 5.90
CA LEU A 155 19.45 -5.52 6.34
C LEU A 155 20.08 -6.10 7.61
N MET A 156 19.27 -6.49 8.59
CA MET A 156 19.74 -7.12 9.83
C MET A 156 20.40 -8.49 9.57
N VAL A 157 19.83 -9.29 8.67
CA VAL A 157 20.46 -10.57 8.22
C VAL A 157 21.84 -10.29 7.65
N SER A 158 21.96 -9.37 6.70
CA SER A 158 23.23 -9.02 6.07
C SER A 158 24.25 -8.52 7.10
N TRP A 159 23.81 -7.65 8.02
CA TRP A 159 24.66 -7.09 9.07
C TRP A 159 25.13 -8.14 10.08
N LEU A 160 24.24 -9.04 10.50
CA LEU A 160 24.59 -10.14 11.41
C LEU A 160 25.64 -11.08 10.79
N LEU A 161 25.38 -11.53 9.56
CA LEU A 161 26.29 -12.43 8.86
C LEU A 161 27.67 -11.80 8.63
N TRP A 162 27.70 -10.53 8.21
CA TRP A 162 28.95 -9.80 8.02
C TRP A 162 29.70 -9.54 9.34
N SER A 163 29.00 -9.16 10.41
CA SER A 163 29.59 -8.89 11.74
C SER A 163 30.19 -10.14 12.35
N TYR A 164 29.50 -11.28 12.27
CA TYR A 164 29.98 -12.56 12.75
C TYR A 164 31.28 -12.97 12.05
N TRP A 165 31.27 -12.94 10.70
CA TRP A 165 32.49 -13.33 9.95
C TRP A 165 33.67 -12.44 10.30
N ARG A 166 33.50 -11.16 10.43
CA ARG A 166 34.55 -10.20 10.80
C ARG A 166 35.13 -10.41 12.21
N VAL A 167 34.37 -11.01 13.09
CA VAL A 167 34.85 -11.39 14.44
C VAL A 167 35.61 -12.70 14.38
N ILE A 168 35.02 -13.73 13.75
CA ILE A 168 35.58 -15.09 13.83
C ILE A 168 36.82 -15.27 12.93
N SER A 169 36.92 -14.56 11.81
CA SER A 169 38.00 -14.65 10.83
C SER A 169 39.13 -13.64 11.03
N ALA A 170 39.11 -12.84 12.10
CA ALA A 170 40.14 -11.82 12.31
C ALA A 170 41.51 -12.43 12.64
N ASP A 171 42.60 -11.95 12.02
CA ASP A 171 43.94 -12.44 12.23
C ASP A 171 44.65 -11.89 13.50
N GLY A 172 44.00 -10.94 14.21
CA GLY A 172 44.57 -10.28 15.39
C GLY A 172 43.51 -9.96 16.44
N PRO A 173 43.79 -9.15 17.45
CA PRO A 173 42.82 -8.79 18.47
C PRO A 173 41.61 -8.07 17.84
N VAL A 174 40.42 -8.53 18.18
CA VAL A 174 39.16 -7.95 17.69
C VAL A 174 38.84 -6.67 18.47
N ARG A 175 38.69 -5.54 17.76
CA ARG A 175 38.29 -4.25 18.36
C ARG A 175 36.92 -4.33 19.02
N GLY A 176 36.71 -3.60 20.11
CA GLY A 176 35.45 -3.56 20.87
C GLY A 176 34.21 -3.25 20.00
N LEU A 177 34.35 -2.33 19.04
CA LEU A 177 33.27 -2.00 18.11
C LEU A 177 32.77 -3.19 17.28
N ARG A 178 33.64 -4.16 16.91
CA ARG A 178 33.20 -5.36 16.19
C ARG A 178 32.40 -6.31 17.09
N TRP A 179 32.78 -6.41 18.37
CA TRP A 179 32.00 -7.15 19.36
C TRP A 179 30.63 -6.52 19.60
N LEU A 180 30.59 -5.20 19.75
CA LEU A 180 29.35 -4.44 19.89
C LEU A 180 28.46 -4.60 18.64
N SER A 181 29.06 -4.55 17.44
CA SER A 181 28.33 -4.76 16.17
C SER A 181 27.69 -6.15 16.10
N LEU A 182 28.41 -7.20 16.50
CA LEU A 182 27.86 -8.56 16.54
C LEU A 182 26.75 -8.69 17.59
N PHE A 183 26.96 -8.15 18.79
CA PHE A 183 25.97 -8.14 19.86
C PHE A 183 24.68 -7.43 19.42
N ALA A 184 24.81 -6.21 18.91
CA ALA A 184 23.69 -5.41 18.47
C ALA A 184 22.93 -6.07 17.30
N ALA A 185 23.63 -6.60 16.29
CA ALA A 185 23.00 -7.28 15.17
C ALA A 185 22.22 -8.53 15.62
N THR A 186 22.78 -9.30 16.58
CA THR A 186 22.10 -10.48 17.14
C THR A 186 20.88 -10.10 17.97
N ALA A 187 20.96 -9.04 18.79
CA ALA A 187 19.85 -8.60 19.61
C ALA A 187 18.72 -7.97 18.77
N LEU A 188 19.07 -7.12 17.80
CA LEU A 188 18.07 -6.35 17.06
C LEU A 188 17.30 -7.16 16.02
N ILE A 189 17.91 -8.17 15.39
CA ILE A 189 17.25 -8.95 14.34
C ILE A 189 15.94 -9.62 14.82
N VAL A 190 15.92 -10.13 16.05
CA VAL A 190 14.75 -10.80 16.64
C VAL A 190 13.66 -9.81 17.05
N TYR A 191 14.01 -8.56 17.33
CA TYR A 191 13.08 -7.46 17.55
C TYR A 191 12.49 -6.89 16.26
N VAL A 192 13.09 -7.20 15.09
CA VAL A 192 12.47 -6.92 13.80
C VAL A 192 11.41 -7.98 13.49
N ASN A 193 11.81 -9.25 13.52
CA ASN A 193 10.90 -10.37 13.28
C ASN A 193 11.49 -11.68 13.80
N TYR A 194 10.64 -12.59 14.28
CA TYR A 194 11.06 -13.86 14.91
C TYR A 194 11.73 -14.83 13.95
N PHE A 195 11.52 -14.72 12.64
CA PHE A 195 12.28 -15.49 11.64
C PHE A 195 13.77 -15.17 11.64
N GLY A 196 14.21 -14.09 12.30
CA GLY A 196 15.62 -13.81 12.59
C GLY A 196 16.30 -14.92 13.40
N PHE A 197 15.55 -15.65 14.23
CA PHE A 197 16.10 -16.80 14.97
C PHE A 197 16.58 -17.93 14.07
N ILE A 198 15.99 -18.11 12.87
CA ILE A 198 16.46 -19.11 11.89
C ILE A 198 17.90 -18.81 11.47
N ILE A 199 18.20 -17.54 11.20
CA ILE A 199 19.54 -17.11 10.80
C ILE A 199 20.52 -17.24 11.98
N ILE A 200 20.10 -16.89 13.20
CA ILE A 200 20.91 -17.07 14.41
C ILE A 200 21.20 -18.57 14.63
N ALA A 201 20.22 -19.44 14.49
CA ALA A 201 20.38 -20.88 14.64
C ALA A 201 21.29 -21.47 13.56
N ALA A 202 21.09 -21.11 12.28
CA ALA A 202 21.98 -21.52 11.19
C ALA A 202 23.44 -21.08 11.45
N LEU A 203 23.61 -19.86 11.94
CA LEU A 203 24.90 -19.31 12.33
C LEU A 203 25.49 -20.05 13.53
N GLY A 204 24.68 -20.43 14.50
CA GLY A 204 25.04 -21.26 15.63
C GLY A 204 25.55 -22.65 15.20
N PHE A 205 24.87 -23.31 14.26
CA PHE A 205 25.34 -24.57 13.69
C PHE A 205 26.69 -24.41 12.96
N TYR A 206 26.85 -23.35 12.15
CA TYR A 206 28.14 -23.05 11.54
C TYR A 206 29.24 -22.86 12.60
N HIS A 207 28.95 -22.10 13.64
CA HIS A 207 29.86 -21.81 14.74
C HIS A 207 30.30 -23.09 15.47
N LEU A 208 29.35 -23.99 15.71
CA LEU A 208 29.65 -25.28 16.37
C LEU A 208 30.45 -26.23 15.48
N LEU A 209 30.17 -26.31 14.20
CA LEU A 209 30.75 -27.32 13.31
C LEU A 209 32.06 -26.89 12.67
N PHE A 210 32.16 -25.60 12.25
CA PHE A 210 33.28 -25.16 11.38
C PHE A 210 34.18 -24.11 12.01
N ALA A 211 33.72 -23.35 13.01
CA ALA A 211 34.56 -22.33 13.61
C ALA A 211 35.69 -22.94 14.49
N ARG A 212 36.87 -22.34 14.41
CA ARG A 212 38.02 -22.79 15.20
C ARG A 212 37.73 -22.61 16.70
N LYS A 213 37.95 -23.68 17.50
CA LYS A 213 37.68 -23.73 18.95
C LYS A 213 38.75 -23.02 19.74
N ASP A 214 38.79 -21.70 19.73
CA ASP A 214 39.70 -20.83 20.45
C ASP A 214 38.96 -19.90 21.42
N ARG A 215 39.68 -18.96 22.05
CA ARG A 215 39.09 -17.98 22.99
C ARG A 215 38.01 -17.09 22.33
N ARG A 216 38.06 -16.87 21.01
CA ARG A 216 37.02 -16.12 20.29
C ARG A 216 35.77 -16.95 20.11
N TRP A 217 35.95 -18.22 19.78
CA TRP A 217 34.86 -19.16 19.73
C TRP A 217 34.05 -19.12 21.04
N LEU A 218 34.74 -19.25 22.19
CA LEU A 218 34.06 -19.19 23.49
C LEU A 218 33.36 -17.85 23.72
N ARG A 219 34.00 -16.73 23.38
CA ARG A 219 33.40 -15.40 23.53
C ARG A 219 32.16 -15.22 22.65
N VAL A 220 32.16 -15.70 21.40
CA VAL A 220 31.01 -15.68 20.52
C VAL A 220 29.89 -16.58 21.05
N SER A 221 30.26 -17.80 21.54
CA SER A 221 29.33 -18.75 22.17
C SER A 221 28.62 -18.17 23.41
N LEU A 222 29.21 -17.22 24.10
CA LEU A 222 28.60 -16.53 25.25
C LEU A 222 27.85 -15.26 24.79
N LEU A 223 28.43 -14.47 23.89
CA LEU A 223 27.89 -13.18 23.46
C LEU A 223 26.57 -13.32 22.74
N MET A 224 26.44 -14.28 21.81
CA MET A 224 25.20 -14.44 21.03
C MET A 224 23.99 -14.86 21.89
N PRO A 225 24.10 -15.88 22.78
CA PRO A 225 23.03 -16.18 23.72
C PRO A 225 22.71 -15.00 24.67
N CYS A 226 23.71 -14.28 25.17
CA CYS A 226 23.50 -13.09 25.99
C CYS A 226 22.72 -12.00 25.23
N ALA A 227 23.01 -11.82 23.94
CA ALA A 227 22.24 -10.90 23.11
C ALA A 227 20.79 -11.38 22.90
N CYS A 228 20.59 -12.69 22.70
CA CYS A 228 19.26 -13.29 22.61
C CYS A 228 18.47 -13.19 23.93
N LEU A 229 19.13 -13.22 25.09
CA LEU A 229 18.46 -13.05 26.39
C LEU A 229 17.76 -11.70 26.53
N LEU A 230 18.20 -10.66 25.82
CA LEU A 230 17.45 -9.40 25.77
C LEU A 230 16.03 -9.57 25.25
N PHE A 231 15.79 -10.57 24.40
CA PHE A 231 14.46 -10.89 23.88
C PHE A 231 13.51 -11.44 24.98
N ALA A 232 14.02 -11.84 26.14
CA ALA A 232 13.22 -12.36 27.24
C ALA A 232 12.11 -11.36 27.68
N ALA A 233 12.34 -10.06 27.56
CA ALA A 233 11.36 -9.04 27.84
C ALA A 233 10.17 -9.07 26.86
N TRP A 234 10.37 -9.54 25.63
CA TRP A 234 9.35 -9.65 24.57
C TRP A 234 8.80 -11.08 24.42
N LEU A 235 9.40 -12.05 25.07
CA LEU A 235 9.02 -13.47 24.98
C LEU A 235 7.53 -13.74 25.30
N PRO A 236 6.92 -13.13 26.34
CA PRO A 236 5.49 -13.33 26.62
C PRO A 236 4.58 -12.90 25.46
N VAL A 237 4.96 -11.84 24.71
CA VAL A 237 4.24 -11.38 23.53
C VAL A 237 4.38 -12.39 22.40
N ALA A 238 5.60 -12.85 22.14
CA ALA A 238 5.89 -13.81 21.08
C ALA A 238 5.19 -15.16 21.29
N LEU A 239 5.08 -15.63 22.55
CA LEU A 239 4.35 -16.86 22.87
C LEU A 239 2.85 -16.75 22.56
N ARG A 240 2.22 -15.61 22.88
CA ARG A 240 0.82 -15.36 22.48
C ARG A 240 0.65 -15.33 20.95
N GLY A 241 1.63 -14.80 20.22
CA GLY A 241 1.65 -14.82 18.75
C GLY A 241 1.72 -16.22 18.18
N PHE A 242 2.52 -17.08 18.81
CA PHE A 242 2.61 -18.49 18.43
C PHE A 242 1.29 -19.24 18.64
N GLU A 243 0.63 -19.08 19.78
CA GLU A 243 -0.69 -19.66 20.06
C GLU A 243 -1.73 -19.22 19.02
N ARG A 244 -1.87 -17.93 18.76
CA ARG A 244 -2.79 -17.40 17.74
C ARG A 244 -2.51 -17.94 16.33
N SER A 245 -1.24 -18.16 15.99
CA SER A 245 -0.90 -18.66 14.66
C SER A 245 -1.31 -20.10 14.45
N GLN A 246 -1.41 -20.90 15.50
CA GLN A 246 -1.85 -22.30 15.42
C GLN A 246 -3.34 -22.42 15.12
N ASP A 247 -4.18 -21.57 15.69
CA ASP A 247 -5.63 -21.57 15.45
C ASP A 247 -5.99 -21.21 14.00
N ALA A 248 -5.11 -20.50 13.29
CA ALA A 248 -5.30 -20.08 11.90
C ALA A 248 -4.76 -21.07 10.84
N LEU A 249 -4.32 -22.26 11.25
CA LEU A 249 -3.49 -23.16 10.43
C LEU A 249 -4.26 -24.21 9.63
N ASP A 250 -5.56 -24.06 9.45
CA ASP A 250 -6.35 -25.07 8.76
C ASP A 250 -6.19 -25.05 7.23
N ALA A 251 -5.99 -26.22 6.67
CA ALA A 251 -6.32 -26.72 5.34
C ALA A 251 -5.41 -26.42 4.13
N SER A 252 -4.41 -25.54 4.15
CA SER A 252 -3.65 -25.24 2.92
C SER A 252 -2.12 -25.37 3.01
N ARG A 253 -1.65 -26.29 3.87
CA ARG A 253 -0.23 -26.58 3.97
C ARG A 253 0.32 -27.13 2.65
N LEU A 254 1.38 -26.53 2.14
CA LEU A 254 2.10 -27.07 0.99
C LEU A 254 2.85 -28.35 1.38
N SER A 255 2.79 -29.36 0.53
CA SER A 255 3.65 -30.55 0.63
C SER A 255 5.13 -30.14 0.51
N LEU A 256 6.03 -31.05 0.85
CA LEU A 256 7.47 -30.81 0.71
C LEU A 256 7.86 -30.45 -0.73
N VAL A 257 7.27 -31.10 -1.72
CA VAL A 257 7.53 -30.86 -3.15
C VAL A 257 7.01 -29.50 -3.56
N GLU A 258 5.78 -29.15 -3.21
CA GLU A 258 5.18 -27.84 -3.48
C GLU A 258 5.94 -26.71 -2.76
N SER A 259 6.41 -26.94 -1.55
CA SER A 259 7.22 -25.98 -0.81
C SER A 259 8.58 -25.74 -1.47
N LEU A 260 9.23 -26.78 -1.99
CA LEU A 260 10.47 -26.68 -2.76
C LEU A 260 10.24 -25.95 -4.07
N ASP A 261 9.15 -26.28 -4.76
CA ASP A 261 8.73 -25.63 -5.99
C ASP A 261 8.50 -24.14 -5.79
N ALA A 262 7.72 -23.78 -4.80
CA ALA A 262 7.46 -22.38 -4.44
C ALA A 262 8.74 -21.61 -4.09
N ILE A 263 9.64 -22.20 -3.29
CA ILE A 263 10.94 -21.58 -2.95
C ILE A 263 11.79 -21.40 -4.20
N LEU A 264 11.93 -22.43 -5.04
CA LEU A 264 12.72 -22.34 -6.26
C LEU A 264 12.11 -21.33 -7.24
N SER A 265 10.79 -21.30 -7.39
CA SER A 265 10.09 -20.34 -8.23
C SER A 265 10.36 -18.90 -7.78
N ILE A 266 10.13 -18.58 -6.50
CA ILE A 266 10.29 -17.24 -5.95
C ILE A 266 11.76 -16.77 -6.02
N TYR A 267 12.70 -17.61 -5.58
CA TYR A 267 14.11 -17.24 -5.46
C TYR A 267 14.91 -17.39 -6.74
N ALA A 268 14.35 -18.02 -7.77
CA ALA A 268 14.99 -18.18 -9.08
C ALA A 268 14.33 -17.35 -10.19
N ASN A 269 13.43 -16.39 -9.86
CA ASN A 269 12.64 -15.66 -10.86
C ASN A 269 11.93 -16.59 -11.85
N GLY A 270 11.41 -17.75 -11.39
CA GLY A 270 10.79 -18.76 -12.22
C GLY A 270 11.76 -19.64 -13.03
N ILE A 271 13.07 -19.43 -12.96
CA ILE A 271 14.06 -20.20 -13.74
C ILE A 271 14.82 -21.19 -12.86
N TRP A 272 14.24 -22.32 -12.56
CA TRP A 272 14.84 -23.37 -11.70
C TRP A 272 16.20 -23.88 -12.18
N LEU A 273 16.45 -23.81 -13.46
CA LEU A 273 17.71 -24.25 -14.05
C LEU A 273 18.92 -23.50 -13.45
N LEU A 274 18.77 -22.21 -13.11
CA LEU A 274 19.88 -21.39 -12.59
C LEU A 274 20.39 -21.87 -11.22
N PRO A 275 19.55 -22.05 -10.18
CA PRO A 275 20.01 -22.64 -8.92
C PRO A 275 20.53 -24.08 -9.09
N LEU A 276 19.97 -24.89 -9.98
CA LEU A 276 20.47 -26.24 -10.24
C LEU A 276 21.86 -26.23 -10.88
N LEU A 277 22.08 -25.34 -11.86
CA LEU A 277 23.43 -25.13 -12.45
C LEU A 277 24.43 -24.62 -11.41
N ALA A 278 24.01 -23.67 -10.58
CA ALA A 278 24.84 -23.16 -9.48
C ALA A 278 25.21 -24.27 -8.50
N PHE A 279 24.26 -25.10 -8.12
CA PHE A 279 24.50 -26.25 -7.23
C PHE A 279 25.43 -27.28 -7.89
N GLY A 280 25.20 -27.63 -9.16
CA GLY A 280 26.06 -28.53 -9.93
C GLY A 280 27.51 -28.03 -10.02
N ALA A 281 27.69 -26.73 -10.30
CA ALA A 281 29.03 -26.12 -10.34
C ALA A 281 29.75 -26.19 -9.00
N LEU A 282 29.03 -26.07 -7.90
CA LEU A 282 29.58 -26.18 -6.55
C LEU A 282 29.97 -27.61 -6.18
N LEU A 283 29.24 -28.62 -6.66
CA LEU A 283 29.59 -30.02 -6.51
C LEU A 283 30.87 -30.39 -7.29
N TRP A 284 31.01 -29.83 -8.48
CA TRP A 284 32.17 -30.10 -9.35
C TRP A 284 33.48 -29.53 -8.81
N ARG A 285 33.48 -28.35 -8.22
CA ARG A 285 34.66 -27.69 -7.69
C ARG A 285 34.87 -28.00 -6.21
N ARG A 286 35.82 -28.89 -5.90
CA ARG A 286 36.12 -29.36 -4.52
C ARG A 286 36.82 -28.34 -3.61
N LYS A 287 37.56 -27.34 -4.15
CA LYS A 287 38.27 -26.35 -3.34
C LYS A 287 37.37 -25.15 -3.06
N ARG A 288 37.03 -24.96 -1.80
CA ARG A 288 36.24 -23.84 -1.30
C ARG A 288 37.03 -23.04 -0.29
N ALA A 289 37.05 -21.74 -0.41
CA ALA A 289 37.64 -20.85 0.60
C ALA A 289 36.66 -20.68 1.78
N GLY A 290 37.17 -20.36 2.96
CA GLY A 290 36.41 -20.26 4.19
C GLY A 290 35.13 -19.41 4.09
N PRO A 291 35.14 -18.18 3.51
CA PRO A 291 33.93 -17.37 3.40
C PRO A 291 32.88 -17.94 2.41
N GLU A 292 33.31 -18.63 1.34
CA GLU A 292 32.36 -19.30 0.43
C GLU A 292 31.64 -20.45 1.16
N THR A 293 32.41 -21.30 1.87
CA THR A 293 31.85 -22.40 2.68
C THR A 293 30.87 -21.87 3.73
N TYR A 294 31.20 -20.75 4.36
CA TYR A 294 30.36 -20.07 5.32
C TYR A 294 29.00 -19.69 4.72
N LEU A 295 28.98 -18.94 3.60
CA LEU A 295 27.76 -18.47 2.96
C LEU A 295 26.91 -19.63 2.41
N LEU A 296 27.55 -20.64 1.81
CA LEU A 296 26.86 -21.84 1.30
C LEU A 296 26.22 -22.66 2.42
N PHE A 297 26.94 -22.87 3.52
CA PHE A 297 26.42 -23.58 4.68
C PHE A 297 25.20 -22.86 5.27
N LEU A 298 25.28 -21.54 5.41
CA LEU A 298 24.16 -20.75 5.95
C LEU A 298 22.91 -20.85 5.09
N THR A 299 23.06 -20.86 3.75
CA THR A 299 21.92 -21.04 2.85
C THR A 299 21.27 -22.40 3.07
N GLY A 300 22.05 -23.48 3.08
CA GLY A 300 21.54 -24.83 3.30
C GLY A 300 20.95 -25.04 4.68
N ALA A 301 21.62 -24.53 5.73
CA ALA A 301 21.15 -24.65 7.11
C ALA A 301 19.87 -23.86 7.37
N ALA A 302 19.77 -22.62 6.85
CA ALA A 302 18.56 -21.82 6.99
C ALA A 302 17.37 -22.44 6.23
N LEU A 303 17.61 -22.98 5.03
CA LEU A 303 16.60 -23.71 4.27
C LEU A 303 16.11 -24.95 5.02
N LEU A 304 17.03 -25.75 5.53
CA LEU A 304 16.69 -26.95 6.32
C LEU A 304 15.88 -26.58 7.58
N LEU A 305 16.30 -25.54 8.30
CA LEU A 305 15.58 -25.06 9.49
C LEU A 305 14.17 -24.60 9.16
N LEU A 306 13.96 -23.92 8.03
CA LEU A 306 12.62 -23.53 7.57
C LEU A 306 11.75 -24.75 7.27
N PHE A 307 12.28 -25.80 6.64
CA PHE A 307 11.53 -27.04 6.43
C PHE A 307 11.18 -27.74 7.74
N VAL A 308 12.16 -27.84 8.67
CA VAL A 308 11.90 -28.44 10.00
C VAL A 308 10.83 -27.64 10.76
N MET A 309 10.90 -26.31 10.73
CA MET A 309 9.89 -25.46 11.33
C MET A 309 8.53 -25.62 10.65
N ASN A 310 8.50 -25.76 9.32
CA ASN A 310 7.24 -25.97 8.59
C ASN A 310 6.54 -27.27 9.01
N GLU A 311 7.30 -28.33 9.32
CA GLU A 311 6.74 -29.57 9.88
C GLU A 311 6.10 -29.35 11.26
N ALA A 312 6.70 -28.47 12.07
CA ALA A 312 6.23 -28.20 13.43
C ALA A 312 5.10 -27.17 13.50
N THR A 313 5.06 -26.19 12.60
CA THR A 313 4.23 -24.97 12.75
C THR A 313 3.48 -24.53 11.49
N THR A 314 3.52 -25.29 10.39
CA THR A 314 2.85 -24.97 9.10
C THR A 314 3.09 -23.53 8.62
N ILE A 315 4.35 -23.18 8.38
CA ILE A 315 4.73 -21.83 7.94
C ILE A 315 4.52 -21.64 6.43
N MET A 316 4.79 -22.70 5.64
CA MET A 316 4.76 -22.65 4.19
C MET A 316 3.35 -22.96 3.67
N VAL A 317 2.61 -21.90 3.45
CA VAL A 317 1.34 -21.86 2.75
C VAL A 317 1.53 -20.93 1.56
N ALA A 318 0.91 -21.19 0.41
CA ALA A 318 1.14 -20.42 -0.81
C ALA A 318 1.11 -18.90 -0.56
N ARG A 319 0.04 -18.39 0.04
CA ARG A 319 -0.12 -16.96 0.38
C ARG A 319 0.79 -16.44 1.50
N ARG A 320 1.57 -17.30 2.18
CA ARG A 320 2.48 -16.93 3.29
C ARG A 320 3.94 -17.18 3.00
N MET A 321 4.31 -17.42 1.73
CA MET A 321 5.70 -17.63 1.34
C MET A 321 6.60 -16.45 1.72
N ARG A 322 6.03 -15.28 2.00
CA ARG A 322 6.75 -14.10 2.55
C ARG A 322 7.53 -14.37 3.83
N TYR A 323 7.18 -15.38 4.61
CA TYR A 323 7.92 -15.74 5.81
C TYR A 323 9.28 -16.41 5.52
N THR A 324 9.49 -16.89 4.30
CA THR A 324 10.79 -17.43 3.89
C THR A 324 11.82 -16.34 3.54
N ILE A 325 11.45 -15.05 3.58
CA ILE A 325 12.25 -13.91 3.08
C ILE A 325 13.67 -13.84 3.66
N VAL A 326 13.88 -14.39 4.86
CA VAL A 326 15.22 -14.47 5.51
C VAL A 326 16.24 -15.22 4.66
N LEU A 327 15.82 -16.08 3.72
CA LEU A 327 16.68 -16.79 2.77
C LEU A 327 17.23 -15.90 1.65
N THR A 328 16.61 -14.75 1.38
CA THR A 328 16.96 -13.90 0.22
C THR A 328 18.44 -13.59 0.13
N VAL A 329 19.04 -13.12 1.21
CA VAL A 329 20.46 -12.74 1.24
C VAL A 329 21.37 -13.95 1.10
N PRO A 330 21.25 -15.03 1.91
CA PRO A 330 22.06 -16.23 1.74
C PRO A 330 21.91 -16.86 0.35
N PHE A 331 20.67 -16.91 -0.19
CA PHE A 331 20.40 -17.50 -1.49
C PHE A 331 21.03 -16.71 -2.66
N CYS A 332 20.97 -15.38 -2.65
CA CYS A 332 21.64 -14.56 -3.66
C CYS A 332 23.18 -14.75 -3.61
N CYS A 333 23.75 -14.89 -2.42
CA CYS A 333 25.17 -15.24 -2.28
C CYS A 333 25.46 -16.66 -2.81
N PHE A 334 24.62 -17.64 -2.52
CA PHE A 334 24.72 -19.00 -3.06
C PHE A 334 24.70 -18.98 -4.59
N LEU A 335 23.74 -18.31 -5.19
CA LEU A 335 23.60 -18.21 -6.64
C LEU A 335 24.84 -17.56 -7.27
N ALA A 336 25.32 -16.44 -6.69
CA ALA A 336 26.50 -15.73 -7.16
C ALA A 336 27.77 -16.61 -7.10
N ILE A 337 27.99 -17.31 -5.99
CA ILE A 337 29.13 -18.23 -5.84
C ILE A 337 29.03 -19.36 -6.87
N GLY A 338 27.85 -19.97 -7.03
CA GLY A 338 27.63 -21.06 -7.95
C GLY A 338 27.87 -20.66 -9.40
N LEU A 339 27.24 -19.56 -9.86
CA LEU A 339 27.38 -19.08 -11.23
C LEU A 339 28.82 -18.67 -11.58
N THR A 340 29.55 -18.05 -10.66
CA THR A 340 30.95 -17.67 -10.89
C THR A 340 31.89 -18.89 -10.90
N ARG A 341 31.47 -20.02 -10.36
CA ARG A 341 32.23 -21.29 -10.34
C ARG A 341 31.93 -22.18 -11.55
N LEU A 342 30.99 -21.82 -12.44
CA LEU A 342 30.76 -22.57 -13.67
C LEU A 342 32.05 -22.66 -14.49
N PRO A 343 32.36 -23.85 -15.04
CA PRO A 343 33.57 -24.01 -15.85
C PRO A 343 33.48 -23.25 -17.16
N ALA A 344 34.52 -22.58 -17.46
CA ALA A 344 35.10 -22.12 -18.70
C ALA A 344 34.54 -20.91 -19.40
N TRP A 345 33.44 -20.66 -19.84
CA TRP A 345 33.19 -19.57 -20.79
C TRP A 345 32.69 -18.31 -20.10
N SER A 346 33.52 -17.29 -20.04
CA SER A 346 33.15 -16.00 -19.40
C SER A 346 31.84 -15.42 -19.96
N TRP A 347 31.59 -15.57 -21.25
CA TRP A 347 30.36 -15.12 -21.89
C TRP A 347 29.09 -15.83 -21.35
N LEU A 348 29.19 -17.13 -20.99
CA LEU A 348 28.05 -17.87 -20.45
C LEU A 348 27.59 -17.30 -19.11
N ARG A 349 28.51 -16.88 -18.25
CA ARG A 349 28.17 -16.24 -16.97
C ARG A 349 27.43 -14.93 -17.16
N TYR A 350 27.89 -14.10 -18.10
CA TYR A 350 27.21 -12.84 -18.44
C TYR A 350 25.84 -13.08 -19.08
N LEU A 351 25.73 -14.09 -19.94
CA LEU A 351 24.46 -14.51 -20.51
C LEU A 351 23.48 -14.95 -19.41
N LEU A 352 23.91 -15.79 -18.46
CA LEU A 352 23.04 -16.24 -17.36
C LEU A 352 22.63 -15.08 -16.45
N LEU A 353 23.49 -14.10 -16.21
CA LEU A 353 23.11 -12.88 -15.48
C LEU A 353 22.13 -12.02 -16.30
N ALA A 354 22.30 -11.91 -17.61
CA ALA A 354 21.34 -11.20 -18.46
C ALA A 354 19.96 -11.91 -18.49
N VAL A 355 19.95 -13.24 -18.55
CA VAL A 355 18.75 -14.07 -18.44
C VAL A 355 18.08 -13.85 -17.07
N TRP A 356 18.88 -13.78 -16.00
CA TRP A 356 18.37 -13.48 -14.65
C TRP A 356 17.67 -12.12 -14.58
N ILE A 357 18.28 -11.07 -15.13
CA ILE A 357 17.70 -9.73 -15.19
C ILE A 357 16.38 -9.75 -15.98
N ALA A 358 16.38 -10.34 -17.18
CA ALA A 358 15.17 -10.44 -18.01
C ALA A 358 14.06 -11.24 -17.31
N ALA A 359 14.42 -12.35 -16.67
CA ALA A 359 13.49 -13.18 -15.91
C ALA A 359 12.84 -12.44 -14.74
N SER A 360 13.57 -11.55 -14.07
CA SER A 360 13.01 -10.75 -12.98
C SER A 360 11.79 -9.95 -13.44
N PHE A 361 11.87 -9.29 -14.58
CA PHE A 361 10.76 -8.52 -15.14
C PHE A 361 9.61 -9.40 -15.62
N ALA A 362 9.92 -10.53 -16.26
CA ALA A 362 8.90 -11.48 -16.73
C ALA A 362 8.16 -12.14 -15.55
N TYR A 363 8.91 -12.56 -14.53
CA TYR A 363 8.37 -13.27 -13.38
C TYR A 363 7.51 -12.38 -12.51
N PHE A 364 7.83 -11.08 -12.40
CA PHE A 364 7.08 -10.11 -11.58
C PHE A 364 5.58 -10.05 -11.92
N ASN A 365 5.20 -10.40 -13.17
CA ASN A 365 3.81 -10.44 -13.64
C ASN A 365 3.30 -11.87 -13.88
N SER A 366 4.01 -12.90 -13.39
CA SER A 366 3.57 -14.30 -13.55
C SER A 366 2.51 -14.66 -12.51
N GLU A 367 1.64 -15.62 -12.85
CA GLU A 367 0.64 -16.17 -11.93
C GLU A 367 1.27 -16.73 -10.65
N ASP A 368 2.38 -17.45 -10.75
CA ASP A 368 3.10 -18.00 -9.59
C ASP A 368 3.55 -16.89 -8.64
N PHE A 369 4.09 -15.78 -9.19
CA PHE A 369 4.51 -14.64 -8.39
C PHE A 369 3.33 -13.99 -7.67
N LEU A 370 2.22 -13.79 -8.36
CA LEU A 370 1.01 -13.21 -7.80
C LEU A 370 0.45 -14.05 -6.65
N VAL A 371 0.45 -15.37 -6.81
CA VAL A 371 -0.01 -16.32 -5.78
C VAL A 371 0.93 -16.32 -4.55
N TYR A 372 2.24 -16.49 -4.77
CA TYR A 372 3.20 -16.66 -3.67
C TYR A 372 3.52 -15.38 -2.92
N THR A 373 3.30 -14.22 -3.52
CA THR A 373 3.45 -12.91 -2.86
C THR A 373 2.15 -12.38 -2.27
N ASN A 374 1.03 -13.09 -2.48
CA ASN A 374 -0.32 -12.61 -2.16
C ASN A 374 -0.71 -11.33 -2.92
N ARG A 375 0.01 -11.00 -4.00
CA ARG A 375 -0.27 -9.82 -4.82
C ARG A 375 -1.56 -9.98 -5.61
N ARG A 376 -1.98 -11.21 -5.90
CA ARG A 376 -3.25 -11.51 -6.56
C ARG A 376 -4.45 -10.97 -5.78
N GLU A 377 -4.44 -11.08 -4.44
CA GLU A 377 -5.48 -10.50 -3.59
C GLU A 377 -5.47 -8.95 -3.66
N ILE A 378 -4.31 -8.34 -3.86
CA ILE A 378 -4.16 -6.89 -3.96
C ILE A 378 -4.56 -6.38 -5.36
N ASP A 379 -4.15 -7.07 -6.43
CA ASP A 379 -4.39 -6.63 -7.80
C ASP A 379 -5.79 -7.02 -8.33
N HIS A 380 -6.38 -8.09 -7.83
CA HIS A 380 -7.68 -8.60 -8.28
C HIS A 380 -8.82 -8.31 -7.33
N ASP A 381 -8.54 -8.03 -6.05
CA ASP A 381 -9.55 -7.79 -5.03
C ASP A 381 -9.65 -6.30 -4.69
N GLN A 382 -10.64 -5.60 -5.27
CA GLN A 382 -11.32 -4.40 -4.75
C GLN A 382 -10.49 -3.13 -4.53
N VAL A 383 -9.27 -3.23 -4.01
CA VAL A 383 -8.48 -2.10 -3.53
C VAL A 383 -8.05 -1.12 -4.62
N PRO A 384 -7.63 -1.55 -5.84
CA PRO A 384 -7.15 -0.62 -6.86
C PRO A 384 -8.22 0.38 -7.31
N HIS A 385 -9.48 -0.08 -7.39
CA HIS A 385 -10.56 0.73 -7.94
C HIS A 385 -11.17 1.70 -6.93
N TYR A 386 -11.18 1.31 -5.66
CA TYR A 386 -11.55 2.23 -4.58
C TYR A 386 -10.53 3.36 -4.44
N GLN A 387 -9.26 3.07 -4.63
CA GLN A 387 -8.20 4.08 -4.64
C GLN A 387 -8.40 5.07 -5.79
N GLU A 388 -8.57 4.60 -7.02
CA GLU A 388 -8.87 5.42 -8.19
C GLU A 388 -10.11 6.29 -7.93
N PHE A 389 -11.22 5.67 -7.51
CA PHE A 389 -12.45 6.36 -7.17
C PHE A 389 -12.22 7.44 -6.10
N LEU A 390 -11.52 7.12 -5.01
CA LEU A 390 -11.32 8.03 -3.89
C LEU A 390 -10.30 9.15 -4.19
N TYR A 391 -9.31 8.93 -5.05
CA TYR A 391 -8.37 9.96 -5.47
C TYR A 391 -8.90 10.85 -6.60
N GLU A 392 -9.73 10.31 -7.48
CA GLU A 392 -10.40 11.08 -8.53
C GLU A 392 -11.64 11.81 -8.01
N ALA A 393 -12.08 11.46 -6.84
CA ALA A 393 -13.32 11.90 -6.24
C ALA A 393 -13.43 13.42 -6.06
N ASP A 394 -12.32 14.14 -5.88
CA ASP A 394 -12.32 15.62 -5.89
C ASP A 394 -12.78 16.22 -7.22
N SER A 395 -12.65 15.46 -8.30
CA SER A 395 -13.12 15.86 -9.64
C SER A 395 -14.52 15.34 -9.98
N LEU A 396 -15.04 14.37 -9.18
CA LEU A 396 -16.30 13.71 -9.46
C LEU A 396 -17.51 14.47 -8.93
N PRO A 397 -18.61 14.48 -9.68
CA PRO A 397 -19.90 14.93 -9.17
C PRO A 397 -20.34 14.06 -7.97
N GLY A 398 -20.94 14.67 -6.97
CA GLY A 398 -21.53 13.95 -5.84
C GLY A 398 -20.52 13.41 -4.81
N THR A 399 -19.33 13.97 -4.71
CA THR A 399 -18.28 13.52 -3.75
C THR A 399 -18.68 13.67 -2.28
N GLN A 400 -19.64 14.52 -1.98
CA GLN A 400 -20.18 14.74 -0.62
C GLN A 400 -21.33 13.80 -0.28
N LEU A 401 -21.79 13.00 -1.22
CA LEU A 401 -22.89 12.06 -0.99
C LEU A 401 -22.40 10.84 -0.19
N PRO A 402 -23.28 10.22 0.61
CA PRO A 402 -22.96 9.02 1.35
C PRO A 402 -22.43 7.91 0.45
N ILE A 403 -21.43 7.19 0.93
CA ILE A 403 -20.87 6.02 0.26
C ILE A 403 -21.34 4.78 1.02
N LEU A 404 -22.06 3.89 0.34
CA LEU A 404 -22.43 2.59 0.84
C LEU A 404 -21.52 1.52 0.24
N SER A 405 -20.92 0.70 1.09
CA SER A 405 -20.16 -0.47 0.68
C SER A 405 -20.94 -1.73 1.02
N LEU A 406 -21.27 -2.54 0.01
CA LEU A 406 -21.94 -3.82 0.21
C LEU A 406 -20.92 -4.93 0.41
N HIS A 407 -20.95 -5.53 1.58
CA HIS A 407 -20.15 -6.70 1.90
C HIS A 407 -20.98 -7.77 2.60
N GLN A 408 -20.82 -9.01 2.16
CA GLN A 408 -21.50 -10.17 2.74
C GLN A 408 -21.02 -10.49 4.15
N ASN A 409 -19.74 -10.38 4.33
CA ASN A 409 -19.11 -10.36 5.64
C ASN A 409 -18.42 -9.02 5.70
N ALA A 410 -18.86 -8.10 6.55
CA ALA A 410 -18.12 -6.88 6.82
C ALA A 410 -16.68 -7.27 7.22
N LEU A 411 -15.96 -7.80 6.24
CA LEU A 411 -14.55 -8.16 6.37
C LEU A 411 -13.89 -6.85 6.72
N VAL A 412 -13.42 -6.81 7.92
CA VAL A 412 -12.67 -5.74 8.57
C VAL A 412 -11.68 -5.09 7.61
N ASN A 413 -11.24 -5.85 6.60
CA ASN A 413 -10.20 -5.50 5.65
C ASN A 413 -10.59 -4.35 4.69
N ASP A 414 -11.73 -4.46 4.02
CA ASP A 414 -12.10 -3.42 3.02
C ASP A 414 -12.54 -2.13 3.68
N TYR A 415 -13.22 -2.25 4.83
CA TYR A 415 -13.55 -1.09 5.65
C TYR A 415 -12.29 -0.32 6.06
N GLU A 416 -11.25 -1.01 6.50
CA GLU A 416 -10.01 -0.40 6.94
C GLU A 416 -9.26 0.27 5.79
N ILE A 417 -9.31 -0.32 4.60
CA ILE A 417 -8.72 0.24 3.38
C ILE A 417 -9.48 1.51 2.96
N LEU A 418 -10.80 1.43 2.90
CA LEU A 418 -11.64 2.58 2.57
C LEU A 418 -11.48 3.70 3.61
N ALA A 419 -11.47 3.37 4.91
CA ALA A 419 -11.27 4.33 5.97
C ALA A 419 -9.88 5.00 5.88
N TYR A 420 -8.85 4.25 5.50
CA TYR A 420 -7.51 4.78 5.27
C TYR A 420 -7.47 5.83 4.17
N TYR A 421 -8.01 5.52 2.99
CA TYR A 421 -8.03 6.48 1.88
C TYR A 421 -8.85 7.70 2.22
N ARG A 422 -9.99 7.50 2.84
CA ARG A 422 -10.92 8.53 3.20
C ARG A 422 -10.37 9.53 4.22
N ALA A 423 -9.69 9.10 5.26
CA ALA A 423 -9.10 10.00 6.27
C ALA A 423 -8.06 10.97 5.69
N ARG A 424 -7.67 10.79 4.42
CA ARG A 424 -6.76 11.67 3.68
C ARG A 424 -7.46 12.65 2.76
N LEU A 425 -8.77 12.54 2.67
CA LEU A 425 -9.64 13.44 1.89
C LEU A 425 -10.50 14.21 2.90
N PRO A 426 -10.14 15.45 3.27
CA PRO A 426 -10.73 16.15 4.42
C PRO A 426 -12.22 16.46 4.30
N GLU A 427 -12.80 16.37 3.10
CA GLU A 427 -14.16 16.81 2.81
C GLU A 427 -15.19 15.67 2.71
N TRP A 428 -14.81 14.45 3.01
CA TRP A 428 -15.69 13.30 2.79
C TRP A 428 -16.51 12.92 4.03
N ALA A 429 -17.81 12.72 3.82
CA ALA A 429 -18.70 12.15 4.82
C ALA A 429 -18.33 10.69 5.19
N ASP A 430 -18.79 10.09 6.27
CA ASP A 430 -18.45 8.73 6.70
C ASP A 430 -18.94 7.64 5.73
N VAL A 431 -18.12 6.60 5.44
CA VAL A 431 -18.54 5.42 4.68
C VAL A 431 -19.46 4.58 5.54
N THR A 432 -20.65 4.31 5.07
CA THR A 432 -21.59 3.44 5.74
C THR A 432 -21.55 2.07 5.12
N HIS A 433 -21.33 1.04 5.95
CA HIS A 433 -21.41 -0.35 5.50
C HIS A 433 -22.85 -0.82 5.61
N ALA A 434 -23.37 -1.34 4.50
CA ALA A 434 -24.65 -2.03 4.50
C ALA A 434 -24.41 -3.54 4.52
N GLY A 435 -24.99 -4.23 5.47
CA GLY A 435 -24.93 -5.68 5.62
C GLY A 435 -26.33 -6.28 5.68
N TYR A 436 -26.43 -7.57 5.45
CA TYR A 436 -27.66 -8.36 5.51
C TYR A 436 -27.56 -9.38 6.63
N ASN A 437 -28.54 -9.45 7.54
CA ASN A 437 -28.48 -10.34 8.71
C ASN A 437 -29.17 -11.70 8.50
N GLY A 438 -29.59 -12.02 7.28
CA GLY A 438 -30.34 -13.24 6.99
C GLY A 438 -31.80 -13.23 7.44
N GLN A 439 -32.31 -12.11 7.97
CA GLN A 439 -33.69 -11.93 8.47
C GLN A 439 -34.42 -10.78 7.75
N ASP A 440 -34.10 -10.53 6.49
CA ASP A 440 -34.70 -9.48 5.65
C ASP A 440 -34.54 -8.04 6.20
N GLN A 441 -33.51 -7.79 7.01
CA GLN A 441 -33.23 -6.47 7.56
C GLN A 441 -31.90 -5.92 7.05
N LEU A 442 -31.95 -4.71 6.53
CA LEU A 442 -30.77 -3.91 6.23
C LEU A 442 -30.07 -3.49 7.52
N ILE A 443 -28.79 -3.84 7.63
CA ILE A 443 -27.94 -3.43 8.72
C ILE A 443 -26.94 -2.41 8.16
N PHE A 444 -26.96 -1.20 8.73
CA PHE A 444 -25.94 -0.19 8.46
C PHE A 444 -24.95 -0.16 9.63
N GLN A 445 -23.69 -0.41 9.36
CA GLN A 445 -22.64 -0.41 10.37
C GLN A 445 -21.57 0.62 10.04
N SER A 446 -21.23 1.45 11.01
CA SER A 446 -20.04 2.27 11.00
C SER A 446 -19.34 2.13 12.35
N LYS A 447 -18.02 2.25 12.39
CA LYS A 447 -17.28 2.25 13.65
C LYS A 447 -17.42 3.57 14.44
N THR A 448 -17.83 4.63 13.75
CA THR A 448 -17.81 5.99 14.31
C THR A 448 -19.20 6.52 14.69
N LEU A 449 -20.24 6.09 13.99
CA LEU A 449 -21.60 6.58 14.21
C LEU A 449 -22.56 5.49 14.70
N PRO A 450 -23.50 5.80 15.60
CA PRO A 450 -24.56 4.88 15.99
C PRO A 450 -25.45 4.47 14.81
N PHE A 451 -25.91 3.23 14.80
CA PHE A 451 -26.77 2.66 13.75
C PHE A 451 -27.96 3.56 13.34
N ARG A 452 -28.64 4.17 14.31
CA ARG A 452 -29.80 5.04 14.01
C ARG A 452 -29.42 6.29 13.24
N THR A 453 -28.24 6.84 13.49
CA THR A 453 -27.73 8.04 12.80
C THR A 453 -27.40 7.73 11.36
N GLN A 454 -26.83 6.56 11.09
CA GLN A 454 -26.46 6.13 9.74
C GLN A 454 -27.69 5.88 8.86
N LYS A 455 -28.68 5.17 9.41
CA LYS A 455 -29.93 4.97 8.71
C LYS A 455 -30.59 6.30 8.36
N ALA A 456 -30.58 7.26 9.28
CA ALA A 456 -31.13 8.59 9.05
C ALA A 456 -30.37 9.34 7.93
N ILE A 457 -29.02 9.24 7.88
CA ILE A 457 -28.20 9.84 6.82
C ILE A 457 -28.57 9.25 5.45
N VAL A 458 -28.67 7.92 5.37
CA VAL A 458 -29.03 7.25 4.11
C VAL A 458 -30.46 7.57 3.70
N ASP A 459 -31.40 7.55 4.63
CA ASP A 459 -32.81 7.85 4.35
C ASP A 459 -33.04 9.32 3.92
N SER A 460 -32.25 10.25 4.43
CA SER A 460 -32.33 11.68 4.13
C SER A 460 -31.55 12.09 2.88
N ALA A 461 -30.52 11.35 2.49
CA ALA A 461 -29.65 11.71 1.38
C ALA A 461 -30.41 11.75 0.05
N ASN A 462 -30.19 12.80 -0.75
CA ASN A 462 -30.75 12.94 -2.07
C ASN A 462 -30.08 12.07 -3.14
N GLY A 463 -28.88 11.57 -2.82
CA GLY A 463 -28.16 10.61 -3.64
C GLY A 463 -27.13 9.84 -2.83
N LEU A 464 -26.59 8.78 -3.39
CA LEU A 464 -25.56 7.95 -2.77
C LEU A 464 -24.71 7.20 -3.80
N TRP A 465 -23.51 6.84 -3.36
CA TRP A 465 -22.63 5.92 -4.06
C TRP A 465 -22.78 4.52 -3.48
N LEU A 466 -22.87 3.51 -4.35
CA LEU A 466 -22.90 2.10 -3.98
C LEU A 466 -21.66 1.40 -4.53
N LEU A 467 -20.82 0.88 -3.63
CA LEU A 467 -19.64 0.10 -3.93
C LEU A 467 -19.91 -1.37 -3.62
N HIS A 468 -19.68 -2.27 -4.57
CA HIS A 468 -19.77 -3.71 -4.32
C HIS A 468 -18.79 -4.50 -5.18
N ASN A 469 -18.40 -5.67 -4.69
CA ASN A 469 -17.63 -6.65 -5.43
C ASN A 469 -18.56 -7.76 -5.94
N PRO A 470 -18.78 -7.87 -7.27
CA PRO A 470 -19.67 -8.88 -7.83
C PRO A 470 -19.23 -10.33 -7.55
N GLN A 471 -17.95 -10.56 -7.29
CA GLN A 471 -17.41 -11.90 -7.03
C GLN A 471 -17.55 -12.34 -5.57
N GLN A 472 -17.65 -11.39 -4.65
CA GLN A 472 -17.71 -11.65 -3.21
C GLN A 472 -19.06 -11.31 -2.58
N THR A 473 -19.90 -10.55 -3.29
CA THR A 473 -21.23 -10.20 -2.80
C THR A 473 -22.19 -11.36 -3.03
N ASP A 474 -22.94 -11.76 -1.99
CA ASP A 474 -24.01 -12.71 -2.12
C ASP A 474 -25.08 -12.21 -3.10
N LEU A 475 -25.40 -13.02 -4.10
CA LEU A 475 -26.36 -12.67 -5.12
C LEU A 475 -27.76 -12.39 -4.56
N GLN A 476 -28.16 -13.07 -3.47
CA GLN A 476 -29.43 -12.83 -2.79
C GLN A 476 -29.42 -11.47 -2.06
N ALA A 477 -28.33 -11.18 -1.35
CA ALA A 477 -28.15 -9.89 -0.71
C ALA A 477 -28.12 -8.76 -1.74
N LEU A 478 -27.43 -8.95 -2.85
CA LEU A 478 -27.37 -7.95 -3.94
C LEU A 478 -28.76 -7.71 -4.57
N ALA A 479 -29.54 -8.76 -4.78
CA ALA A 479 -30.92 -8.63 -5.29
C ALA A 479 -31.80 -7.85 -4.32
N TYR A 480 -31.73 -8.16 -3.04
CA TYR A 480 -32.45 -7.46 -1.98
C TYR A 480 -32.11 -5.96 -1.92
N TYR A 481 -30.82 -5.62 -2.01
CA TYR A 481 -30.38 -4.22 -2.05
C TYR A 481 -30.86 -3.51 -3.30
N ARG A 482 -30.80 -4.14 -4.47
CA ARG A 482 -31.31 -3.56 -5.72
C ARG A 482 -32.80 -3.26 -5.64
N ASP A 483 -33.59 -4.15 -5.04
CA ASP A 483 -35.02 -3.94 -4.82
C ASP A 483 -35.26 -2.77 -3.86
N TRP A 484 -34.56 -2.71 -2.75
CA TRP A 484 -34.68 -1.61 -1.80
C TRP A 484 -34.25 -0.28 -2.42
N PHE A 485 -33.11 -0.25 -3.14
CA PHE A 485 -32.69 0.96 -3.85
C PHE A 485 -33.69 1.37 -4.93
N SER A 486 -34.24 0.43 -5.68
CA SER A 486 -35.24 0.74 -6.72
C SER A 486 -36.53 1.35 -6.19
N GLN A 487 -36.88 1.12 -4.92
CA GLN A 487 -38.03 1.71 -4.26
C GLN A 487 -37.79 3.16 -3.83
N HIS A 488 -36.54 3.54 -3.50
CA HIS A 488 -36.19 4.83 -2.93
C HIS A 488 -35.36 5.70 -3.87
N TYR A 489 -34.60 5.08 -4.74
CA TYR A 489 -33.63 5.73 -5.61
C TYR A 489 -33.68 5.20 -7.04
N ARG A 490 -33.28 6.05 -7.96
CA ARG A 490 -33.06 5.75 -9.37
C ARG A 490 -31.57 5.48 -9.59
N SER A 491 -31.21 4.40 -10.30
CA SER A 491 -29.84 4.18 -10.74
C SER A 491 -29.51 5.17 -11.85
N CYS A 492 -28.39 5.89 -11.68
CA CYS A 492 -27.84 6.81 -12.67
C CYS A 492 -26.65 6.22 -13.44
N GLY A 493 -26.41 4.93 -13.28
CA GLY A 493 -25.35 4.20 -13.99
C GLY A 493 -24.19 3.77 -13.11
N ASN A 494 -23.27 3.05 -13.74
CA ASN A 494 -22.04 2.61 -13.10
C ASN A 494 -20.92 3.56 -13.50
N TRP A 495 -20.19 4.04 -12.52
CA TRP A 495 -18.98 4.85 -12.72
C TRP A 495 -17.77 3.97 -13.03
N VAL A 496 -17.63 2.89 -12.28
CA VAL A 496 -16.65 1.85 -12.49
C VAL A 496 -17.38 0.52 -12.62
N GLU A 497 -17.05 -0.24 -13.65
CA GLU A 497 -17.57 -1.58 -13.86
C GLU A 497 -16.42 -2.50 -14.27
N LYS A 498 -15.89 -3.23 -13.28
CA LYS A 498 -14.82 -4.21 -13.44
C LYS A 498 -15.27 -5.52 -12.80
N PRO A 499 -14.66 -6.66 -13.15
CA PRO A 499 -15.10 -7.97 -12.66
C PRO A 499 -15.16 -8.09 -11.13
N ASN A 500 -14.37 -7.31 -10.42
CA ASN A 500 -14.20 -7.37 -8.98
C ASN A 500 -14.62 -6.07 -8.25
N ALA A 501 -15.03 -5.04 -8.97
CA ALA A 501 -15.49 -3.79 -8.35
C ALA A 501 -16.51 -3.08 -9.25
N VAL A 502 -17.68 -2.81 -8.69
CA VAL A 502 -18.70 -1.97 -9.30
C VAL A 502 -18.99 -0.81 -8.38
N ILE A 503 -18.93 0.40 -8.93
CA ILE A 503 -19.26 1.64 -8.26
C ILE A 503 -20.44 2.24 -9.03
N SER A 504 -21.60 2.23 -8.39
CA SER A 504 -22.84 2.71 -8.98
C SER A 504 -23.31 3.98 -8.29
N PHE A 505 -23.95 4.84 -9.04
CA PHE A 505 -24.50 6.08 -8.54
C PHE A 505 -26.02 6.03 -8.53
N TYR A 506 -26.63 6.46 -7.43
CA TYR A 506 -28.05 6.47 -7.21
C TYR A 506 -28.53 7.85 -6.76
N LEU A 507 -29.66 8.31 -7.31
CA LEU A 507 -30.38 9.54 -6.91
C LEU A 507 -31.82 9.23 -6.52
N LYS A 508 -32.39 10.03 -5.61
CA LYS A 508 -33.85 10.00 -5.38
C LYS A 508 -34.61 10.16 -6.69
N HIS A 509 -35.79 9.54 -6.78
CA HIS A 509 -36.58 9.50 -8.00
C HIS A 509 -36.94 10.90 -8.57
N GLU A 510 -36.99 11.89 -7.70
CA GLU A 510 -37.33 13.27 -8.02
C GLU A 510 -36.18 14.01 -8.72
N ILE A 511 -34.93 13.54 -8.58
CA ILE A 511 -33.72 14.21 -9.08
C ILE A 511 -33.30 13.57 -10.41
N PRO A 512 -33.19 14.33 -11.50
CA PRO A 512 -32.74 13.79 -12.78
C PRO A 512 -31.28 13.40 -12.79
N CYS A 513 -30.94 12.23 -13.34
CA CYS A 513 -29.57 11.79 -13.47
C CYS A 513 -28.68 12.74 -14.28
N GLN A 514 -29.28 13.48 -15.22
CA GLN A 514 -28.58 14.45 -16.07
C GLN A 514 -27.89 15.56 -15.27
N LEU A 515 -28.38 15.88 -14.08
CA LEU A 515 -27.73 16.85 -13.18
C LEU A 515 -26.23 16.49 -12.93
N ILE A 516 -25.91 15.21 -12.91
CA ILE A 516 -24.58 14.70 -12.58
C ILE A 516 -23.89 14.09 -13.80
N THR A 517 -24.64 13.44 -14.71
CA THR A 517 -24.08 12.75 -15.87
C THR A 517 -23.89 13.63 -17.10
N ALA A 518 -24.26 14.91 -17.05
CA ALA A 518 -24.12 15.82 -18.18
C ALA A 518 -22.64 16.05 -18.53
N ALA A 519 -22.33 15.93 -19.80
CA ALA A 519 -20.96 15.90 -20.34
C ALA A 519 -20.18 17.23 -20.25
N GLN A 520 -20.78 18.31 -19.75
CA GLN A 520 -20.07 19.58 -19.52
C GLN A 520 -20.25 20.01 -18.06
N PRO A 521 -19.20 19.97 -17.26
CA PRO A 521 -19.26 20.50 -15.90
C PRO A 521 -19.34 22.02 -15.97
N PHE A 522 -20.53 22.56 -15.71
CA PHE A 522 -20.69 23.96 -15.39
C PHE A 522 -20.28 24.14 -13.92
N ALA A 523 -19.33 25.03 -13.62
CA ALA A 523 -18.95 25.28 -12.24
C ALA A 523 -18.77 26.76 -11.99
N LEU A 524 -19.42 27.27 -10.92
CA LEU A 524 -19.20 28.59 -10.36
C LEU A 524 -18.42 28.47 -9.06
N ASP A 525 -17.35 29.24 -8.93
CA ASP A 525 -16.53 29.29 -7.74
C ASP A 525 -16.72 30.64 -7.05
N TYR A 526 -17.30 30.64 -5.84
CA TYR A 526 -17.56 31.85 -5.09
C TYR A 526 -16.37 32.18 -4.17
N ASP A 527 -16.08 33.46 -3.98
CA ASP A 527 -14.94 33.94 -3.17
C ASP A 527 -15.03 33.52 -1.70
N ASN A 528 -16.19 33.09 -1.24
CA ASN A 528 -16.42 32.51 0.09
C ASN A 528 -16.11 31.00 0.18
N GLY A 529 -15.65 30.36 -0.88
CA GLY A 529 -15.36 28.94 -0.95
C GLY A 529 -16.54 28.04 -1.34
N THR A 530 -17.77 28.60 -1.47
CA THR A 530 -18.91 27.84 -2.02
C THR A 530 -18.70 27.59 -3.52
N ARG A 531 -19.03 26.39 -3.98
CA ARG A 531 -18.95 26.04 -5.39
C ARG A 531 -20.25 25.43 -5.86
N LEU A 532 -20.83 25.97 -6.94
CA LEU A 532 -21.90 25.30 -7.70
C LEU A 532 -21.23 24.39 -8.75
N GLY A 533 -21.38 23.10 -8.62
CA GLY A 533 -20.78 22.11 -9.53
C GLY A 533 -21.58 21.92 -10.83
N ASN A 534 -22.89 22.01 -10.76
CA ASN A 534 -23.78 21.95 -11.91
C ASN A 534 -25.18 22.43 -11.55
N PHE A 535 -26.02 22.67 -12.57
CA PHE A 535 -27.46 22.92 -12.43
C PHE A 535 -28.22 22.29 -13.59
N LEU A 536 -29.52 22.03 -13.36
CA LEU A 536 -30.45 21.56 -14.37
C LEU A 536 -31.78 22.27 -14.20
N LEU A 537 -32.46 22.57 -15.31
CA LEU A 537 -33.75 23.22 -15.35
C LEU A 537 -34.77 22.25 -15.94
N GLU A 538 -35.88 22.05 -15.24
CA GLU A 538 -37.06 21.37 -15.79
C GLU A 538 -38.25 22.30 -15.73
N GLN A 539 -38.80 22.66 -16.89
CA GLN A 539 -40.05 23.38 -16.98
C GLN A 539 -41.20 22.39 -17.19
N ARG A 540 -42.17 22.39 -16.29
CA ARG A 540 -43.40 21.59 -16.39
C ARG A 540 -44.59 22.51 -16.14
N ASP A 541 -45.43 22.61 -17.13
CA ASP A 541 -46.62 23.48 -17.08
C ASP A 541 -46.29 24.92 -16.63
N GLU A 542 -46.80 25.33 -15.49
CA GLU A 542 -46.62 26.66 -14.90
C GLU A 542 -45.51 26.70 -13.81
N ALA A 543 -44.65 25.71 -13.74
CA ALA A 543 -43.58 25.65 -12.76
C ALA A 543 -42.21 25.43 -13.42
N LEU A 544 -41.17 26.12 -12.91
CA LEU A 544 -39.77 25.90 -13.24
C LEU A 544 -39.09 25.29 -12.04
N THR A 545 -38.66 24.05 -12.17
CA THR A 545 -37.82 23.39 -11.15
C THR A 545 -36.34 23.59 -11.49
N VAL A 546 -35.61 24.12 -10.56
CA VAL A 546 -34.17 24.34 -10.65
C VAL A 546 -33.48 23.35 -9.71
N TYR A 547 -32.75 22.41 -10.27
CA TYR A 547 -31.92 21.50 -9.51
C TYR A 547 -30.51 22.09 -9.45
N LEU A 548 -29.92 22.12 -8.25
CA LEU A 548 -28.60 22.67 -7.98
C LEU A 548 -27.75 21.59 -7.32
N TRP A 549 -26.49 21.52 -7.74
CA TRP A 549 -25.51 20.66 -7.10
C TRP A 549 -24.38 21.49 -6.54
N TRP A 550 -24.35 21.56 -5.20
CA TRP A 550 -23.39 22.35 -4.45
C TRP A 550 -22.15 21.52 -4.04
N ARG A 551 -21.00 22.18 -3.98
CA ARG A 551 -19.79 21.67 -3.33
C ARG A 551 -19.45 22.62 -2.18
N HIS A 552 -19.37 22.06 -0.97
CA HIS A 552 -19.07 22.84 0.21
C HIS A 552 -17.65 22.56 0.73
N ALA A 553 -16.97 23.65 1.13
CA ALA A 553 -15.79 23.62 1.99
C ALA A 553 -15.95 24.71 3.06
N ILE A 554 -17.07 24.72 3.84
CA ILE A 554 -17.39 25.93 4.60
C ILE A 554 -17.82 25.64 6.03
N ASP A 555 -17.21 26.41 6.97
CA ASP A 555 -17.59 26.49 8.38
C ASP A 555 -18.84 27.36 8.63
N LYS A 556 -19.47 27.92 7.59
CA LYS A 556 -20.58 28.86 7.70
C LYS A 556 -21.69 28.54 6.71
N GLN A 557 -22.95 28.63 7.17
CA GLN A 557 -24.13 28.40 6.35
C GLN A 557 -24.44 29.64 5.49
N TYR A 558 -24.58 29.41 4.17
CA TYR A 558 -24.98 30.42 3.18
C TYR A 558 -26.36 30.12 2.64
N SER A 559 -27.00 31.15 2.05
CA SER A 559 -28.26 31.06 1.38
C SER A 559 -28.12 31.41 -0.11
N TYR A 560 -29.07 30.97 -0.91
CA TYR A 560 -29.14 31.39 -2.29
C TYR A 560 -30.53 31.92 -2.66
N SER A 561 -30.56 32.78 -3.66
CA SER A 561 -31.75 33.33 -4.26
C SER A 561 -31.76 33.03 -5.76
N LEU A 562 -32.81 32.40 -6.24
CA LEU A 562 -33.12 32.26 -7.66
C LEU A 562 -34.14 33.32 -8.02
N GLN A 563 -33.75 34.22 -8.92
CA GLN A 563 -34.56 35.35 -9.33
C GLN A 563 -34.80 35.36 -10.84
N LEU A 564 -36.04 35.47 -11.23
CA LEU A 564 -36.44 35.52 -12.62
C LEU A 564 -36.72 36.98 -13.03
N PHE A 565 -36.10 37.45 -14.09
CA PHE A 565 -36.23 38.78 -14.63
C PHE A 565 -36.87 38.72 -16.02
N ASP A 566 -37.79 39.65 -16.30
CA ASP A 566 -38.37 39.83 -17.64
C ASP A 566 -37.41 40.54 -18.61
N GLY A 567 -37.78 40.65 -19.89
CA GLY A 567 -37.00 41.32 -20.91
C GLY A 567 -36.81 42.83 -20.69
N ALA A 568 -37.56 43.46 -19.79
CA ALA A 568 -37.41 44.84 -19.36
C ALA A 568 -36.52 44.99 -18.12
N GLY A 569 -36.07 43.89 -17.55
CA GLY A 569 -35.22 43.87 -16.36
C GLY A 569 -35.97 43.93 -15.03
N ASN A 570 -37.30 43.76 -15.02
CA ASN A 570 -38.09 43.70 -13.80
C ASN A 570 -38.12 42.30 -13.23
N LYS A 571 -38.06 42.19 -11.91
CA LYS A 571 -38.12 40.90 -11.23
C LYS A 571 -39.55 40.35 -11.28
N ALA A 572 -39.70 39.18 -11.91
CA ALA A 572 -41.01 38.54 -12.14
C ALA A 572 -41.32 37.46 -11.08
N ALA A 573 -40.30 36.71 -10.63
CA ALA A 573 -40.45 35.69 -9.59
C ALA A 573 -39.15 35.53 -8.78
N GLN A 574 -39.27 34.97 -7.60
CA GLN A 574 -38.11 34.71 -6.73
C GLN A 574 -38.39 33.53 -5.80
N VAL A 575 -37.36 32.74 -5.53
CA VAL A 575 -37.31 31.74 -4.44
C VAL A 575 -36.00 31.85 -3.73
N ASP A 576 -36.04 31.84 -2.40
CA ASP A 576 -34.87 31.86 -1.53
C ASP A 576 -34.79 30.54 -0.76
N SER A 577 -33.58 29.99 -0.63
CA SER A 577 -33.33 28.77 0.13
C SER A 577 -31.94 28.81 0.80
N VAL A 578 -31.78 27.94 1.78
CA VAL A 578 -30.52 27.78 2.46
C VAL A 578 -29.71 26.68 1.74
N ILE A 579 -28.43 26.90 1.52
CA ILE A 579 -27.55 25.86 1.03
C ILE A 579 -27.39 24.83 2.16
N SER A 580 -27.99 23.66 1.97
CA SER A 580 -28.02 22.59 2.99
C SER A 580 -26.71 21.78 2.99
N ASP A 581 -26.54 20.96 4.04
CA ASP A 581 -25.43 19.98 4.10
C ASP A 581 -25.56 18.89 3.03
N ASP A 582 -26.78 18.69 2.47
CA ASP A 582 -26.96 17.84 1.30
C ASP A 582 -26.54 18.63 0.04
N PRO A 583 -25.58 18.10 -0.75
CA PRO A 583 -25.08 18.82 -1.93
C PRO A 583 -26.09 18.96 -3.05
N LEU A 584 -27.18 18.19 -3.03
CA LEU A 584 -28.22 18.20 -4.04
C LEU A 584 -29.45 18.96 -3.52
N ASP A 585 -29.74 20.06 -4.15
CA ASP A 585 -30.89 20.92 -3.78
C ASP A 585 -31.82 21.12 -4.97
N SER A 586 -33.09 21.41 -4.69
CA SER A 586 -34.07 21.74 -5.70
C SER A 586 -34.98 22.87 -5.23
N SER A 587 -35.21 23.83 -6.09
CA SER A 587 -36.13 24.93 -5.86
C SER A 587 -37.14 25.05 -6.97
N HIS A 588 -38.36 25.47 -6.61
CA HIS A 588 -39.48 25.63 -7.55
C HIS A 588 -39.85 27.11 -7.67
N LEU A 589 -39.84 27.60 -8.89
CA LEU A 589 -40.33 28.92 -9.25
C LEU A 589 -41.72 28.78 -9.90
N ASP A 590 -42.69 29.51 -9.36
CA ASP A 590 -44.02 29.58 -9.94
C ASP A 590 -44.01 30.51 -11.17
N LEU A 591 -44.43 30.01 -12.29
CA LEU A 591 -44.55 30.74 -13.55
C LEU A 591 -46.00 31.11 -13.89
N ALA A 592 -46.96 30.72 -13.04
CA ALA A 592 -48.38 30.97 -13.27
C ALA A 592 -48.68 32.48 -13.37
N GLY A 593 -49.38 32.88 -14.41
CA GLY A 593 -49.75 34.27 -14.62
C GLY A 593 -48.64 35.19 -15.13
N LEU A 594 -47.44 34.68 -15.41
CA LEU A 594 -46.37 35.47 -16.01
C LEU A 594 -46.67 35.70 -17.51
N PRO A 595 -46.44 36.93 -18.04
CA PRO A 595 -46.64 37.23 -19.46
C PRO A 595 -45.74 36.39 -20.37
N ALA A 596 -46.20 36.08 -21.57
CA ALA A 596 -45.34 35.52 -22.60
C ALA A 596 -44.18 36.49 -22.94
N GLY A 597 -42.93 36.03 -22.92
CA GLY A 597 -41.78 36.89 -23.15
C GLY A 597 -40.46 36.19 -22.85
N ASP A 598 -39.36 36.95 -23.02
CA ASP A 598 -38.04 36.48 -22.73
C ASP A 598 -37.71 36.72 -21.25
N TYR A 599 -37.15 35.70 -20.59
CA TYR A 599 -36.81 35.73 -19.17
C TYR A 599 -35.37 35.29 -18.96
N VAL A 600 -34.73 35.85 -17.92
CA VAL A 600 -33.41 35.50 -17.47
C VAL A 600 -33.48 35.03 -16.02
N LEU A 601 -33.04 33.79 -15.76
CA LEU A 601 -32.88 33.25 -14.43
C LEU A 601 -31.50 33.60 -13.89
N LYS A 602 -31.48 34.26 -12.74
CA LYS A 602 -30.25 34.63 -12.05
C LYS A 602 -30.12 33.90 -10.72
N LEU A 603 -28.87 33.54 -10.35
CA LEU A 603 -28.51 32.98 -9.06
C LEU A 603 -27.70 34.01 -8.27
N ILE A 604 -28.05 34.18 -7.01
CA ILE A 604 -27.31 34.99 -6.03
C ILE A 604 -27.03 34.12 -4.83
N VAL A 605 -25.78 33.96 -4.47
CA VAL A 605 -25.39 33.37 -3.18
C VAL A 605 -25.11 34.51 -2.22
N TYR A 606 -25.62 34.43 -0.98
CA TYR A 606 -25.47 35.50 -0.01
C TYR A 606 -25.32 34.96 1.42
N ASP A 607 -24.68 35.75 2.26
CA ASP A 607 -24.59 35.53 3.69
C ASP A 607 -25.94 35.88 4.32
N PHE A 608 -26.58 34.93 4.99
CA PHE A 608 -27.91 35.12 5.59
C PHE A 608 -27.94 36.19 6.67
N GLU A 609 -26.88 36.40 7.43
CA GLU A 609 -26.83 37.39 8.52
C GLU A 609 -26.62 38.80 8.00
N THR A 610 -25.79 38.97 6.98
CA THR A 610 -25.40 40.29 6.46
C THR A 610 -26.17 40.70 5.22
N LEU A 611 -26.85 39.76 4.56
CA LEU A 611 -27.53 39.88 3.26
C LEU A 611 -26.63 40.37 2.14
N VAL A 612 -25.30 40.19 2.28
CA VAL A 612 -24.33 40.57 1.27
C VAL A 612 -24.14 39.45 0.27
N GLY A 613 -24.41 39.77 -1.01
CA GLY A 613 -24.18 38.85 -2.12
C GLY A 613 -22.68 38.53 -2.29
N GLN A 614 -22.38 37.31 -2.65
CA GLN A 614 -21.02 36.82 -2.83
C GLN A 614 -20.58 36.99 -4.28
N ALA A 615 -19.35 37.48 -4.48
CA ALA A 615 -18.68 37.50 -5.77
C ALA A 615 -18.11 36.13 -6.11
N GLY A 616 -17.85 35.90 -7.38
CA GLY A 616 -17.27 34.64 -7.84
C GLY A 616 -16.77 34.68 -9.27
N ALA A 617 -16.41 33.50 -9.78
CA ALA A 617 -15.96 33.32 -11.16
C ALA A 617 -16.50 32.02 -11.76
N VAL A 618 -16.67 32.00 -13.06
CA VAL A 618 -16.94 30.79 -13.85
C VAL A 618 -15.63 30.03 -14.02
N LEU A 619 -15.57 28.77 -13.62
CA LEU A 619 -14.33 28.00 -13.68
C LEU A 619 -13.83 27.73 -15.11
N ALA A 620 -14.74 27.66 -16.09
CA ALA A 620 -14.40 27.33 -17.47
C ALA A 620 -13.58 28.41 -18.19
N ASP A 621 -13.88 29.70 -17.94
CA ASP A 621 -13.30 30.83 -18.65
C ASP A 621 -12.72 31.94 -17.74
N GLY A 622 -12.89 31.78 -16.41
CA GLY A 622 -12.43 32.75 -15.42
C GLY A 622 -13.25 34.06 -15.40
N LEU A 623 -14.41 34.11 -16.05
CA LEU A 623 -15.28 35.28 -16.06
C LEU A 623 -15.77 35.60 -14.64
N ARG A 624 -15.42 36.76 -14.11
CA ARG A 624 -15.84 37.18 -12.75
C ARG A 624 -17.19 37.88 -12.77
N PHE A 625 -17.95 37.66 -11.70
CA PHE A 625 -19.19 38.38 -11.39
C PHE A 625 -19.18 38.89 -9.94
N GLU A 626 -19.82 40.01 -9.68
CA GLU A 626 -19.74 40.68 -8.37
C GLU A 626 -20.85 40.19 -7.39
N ARG A 627 -22.04 39.84 -7.88
CA ARG A 627 -23.16 39.51 -7.00
C ARG A 627 -24.07 38.44 -7.56
N ASP A 628 -24.52 38.61 -8.81
CA ASP A 628 -25.49 37.74 -9.44
C ASP A 628 -24.91 37.12 -10.71
N PHE A 629 -25.30 35.89 -10.97
CA PHE A 629 -24.91 35.16 -12.17
C PHE A 629 -26.13 34.74 -12.97
N ALA A 630 -26.17 35.04 -14.26
CA ALA A 630 -27.22 34.60 -15.16
C ALA A 630 -27.05 33.11 -15.50
N LEU A 631 -27.85 32.24 -14.87
CA LEU A 631 -27.81 30.79 -15.10
C LEU A 631 -28.31 30.43 -16.48
N HIS A 632 -29.46 31.01 -16.90
CA HIS A 632 -30.12 30.64 -18.14
C HIS A 632 -31.06 31.71 -18.61
N SER A 633 -31.21 31.83 -19.93
CA SER A 633 -32.21 32.65 -20.56
C SER A 633 -33.18 31.77 -21.35
N PHE A 634 -34.47 31.97 -21.19
CA PHE A 634 -35.50 31.18 -21.87
C PHE A 634 -36.70 32.03 -22.21
N ARG A 635 -37.58 31.53 -23.11
CA ARG A 635 -38.78 32.19 -23.49
C ARG A 635 -39.99 31.46 -22.94
N LEU A 636 -40.86 32.19 -22.26
CA LEU A 636 -42.09 31.68 -21.71
C LEU A 636 -43.24 31.94 -22.71
N GLY A 637 -43.99 30.91 -23.04
CA GLY A 637 -45.20 30.95 -23.82
C GLY A 637 -45.03 31.40 -25.28
N ALA A 638 -45.27 30.48 -26.23
CA ALA A 638 -45.79 30.77 -27.55
C ALA A 638 -47.08 30.00 -27.72
#